data_bb15dec8ad077c9f0aef87feb827d2d1
#
_entry.id   bb15dec8ad077c9f0aef87feb827d2d1
#
_cell.length_a   1.000
_cell.length_b   1.000
_cell.length_c   1.000
_cell.angle_alpha   90.00
_cell.angle_beta   90.00
_cell.angle_gamma   90.00
#
_symmetry.space_group_name_H-M   'P 1'
#
loop_
_entity.id
_entity.type
_entity.pdbx_description
1 polymer ?
#
loop_
_entity_poly.entity_id
_entity_poly.type
_entity_poly.pdbx_seq_one_letter_code
_entity_poly.pdbx_strand_id
1 'polypeptide(L)'
;RDAPWQWERQGARWAQRAPGNPIVHHVSISSIYAVHNWPVRRTLWRPPEHAYPADELMPLTCRGRVRGQEPSRGDVDDALGKFSLTLIDTLDTLVVLNKTKEFEDAVKNVIKDVNLDNDIVVSVFETNIRVLGGLLGGHSVAIMLKEKGEYMQWYSGELLHMAKQLGYKLLPAFNTTSGLPYPRVNLKFGLRSPEARTGTETDTCTACAGTLILEFAALSRFTGTSIFEEYARKALDFLWEKRQRNSNLVGVTINIHTGDWVRKDSGVGAGIDSYYEYLLKAYVLLGDDRFLERFNTHYDAIMRYISQPPLLLDVHIHKPMLNARTWMDSLLAFFPGLQVLKGDIRPAIETHEMLYQVIKKHNFLPEAFTTDFRVHWAQHPLRPEFAESTYFLYKATGDPYYLEVGKTLIENLNKYARVPCGFAAMKDVRTGSHEDRMDSFFLAEMFKYLYLLFADKEDMVFDIEDYIFTTEAHLLPLWLSTTNQTMSKKNTTTEYMELDDSNFEWTCPNTQILFPNDPMYAQNIREPLKNVVDKSCPRGVARVEESFGSGPKPPLRARDFMASNPEHLEILKKMGVSLIHLKDGRVQLVQHAIQAASSLDAEDGLRFMQEMIELSSQQQKEQQLPPRAVQIVSHPFFGRVVLTAGPAQFGMDLSKHNTRGFVATSKPYSGCSEITNPEAVKEKIALMQRGQCMFAEKARNIQKAGAIGGIVIDDNEGSSSDTAPLFQMAGDGKNTDDIKIPMLFLFNKEGNIILDAIREYESVEVLLSDKAKDRDLEMENMDQKSSENDSHKQRPEETSASQDLSLVSQEPEREESSDVTHLDSLSLIDADSDSISISNQEFCITEIHEADVQETESTELDNQPQEQSQTETDSSSNVNWDNKVQPMESILADWNEDIEAFEMMEKDEL
;
A
#
# COMPACT_ATOMS: atom_id res chain seq x y z
N ARG A 1 -40.61 -13.32 -0.03
CA ARG A 1 -41.07 -12.54 -1.22
C ARG A 1 -41.47 -11.10 -0.87
N ASP A 2 -41.36 -10.63 0.40
CA ASP A 2 -41.87 -9.33 0.85
C ASP A 2 -40.78 -8.34 1.33
N ALA A 3 -39.51 -8.67 1.16
CA ALA A 3 -38.43 -7.84 1.60
C ALA A 3 -38.07 -6.59 0.73
N PRO A 4 -38.30 -6.57 -0.61
CA PRO A 4 -37.89 -5.41 -1.41
C PRO A 4 -38.76 -4.15 -1.17
N TRP A 5 -40.00 -4.31 -0.79
CA TRP A 5 -40.97 -3.19 -0.69
C TRP A 5 -40.84 -2.34 0.59
N GLN A 6 -40.27 -2.87 1.64
CA GLN A 6 -40.05 -2.09 2.89
C GLN A 6 -38.93 -1.06 2.73
N TRP A 7 -37.88 -1.40 2.01
CA TRP A 7 -36.70 -0.55 1.82
C TRP A 7 -36.97 0.62 0.86
N GLU A 8 -37.75 0.39 -0.22
CA GLU A 8 -38.17 1.49 -1.11
C GLU A 8 -39.02 2.53 -0.38
N ARG A 9 -39.82 2.13 0.60
CA ARG A 9 -40.63 3.07 1.41
C ARG A 9 -39.77 3.83 2.43
N GLN A 10 -38.71 3.24 2.95
CA GLN A 10 -37.77 3.97 3.81
C GLN A 10 -36.95 4.96 2.99
N GLY A 11 -36.35 4.55 1.87
CA GLY A 11 -35.63 5.44 0.97
C GLY A 11 -36.48 6.65 0.51
N ALA A 12 -37.77 6.44 0.22
CA ALA A 12 -38.67 7.53 -0.16
C ALA A 12 -39.02 8.49 0.99
N ARG A 13 -38.93 8.06 2.25
CA ARG A 13 -39.10 8.95 3.42
C ARG A 13 -37.86 9.83 3.69
N TRP A 14 -36.69 9.36 3.36
CA TRP A 14 -35.44 10.11 3.51
C TRP A 14 -35.32 11.27 2.53
N ALA A 15 -35.77 11.08 1.27
CA ALA A 15 -35.78 12.15 0.27
C ALA A 15 -36.66 13.35 0.64
N GLN A 16 -37.53 13.22 1.65
CA GLN A 16 -38.45 14.29 2.08
C GLN A 16 -37.97 15.10 3.30
N ARG A 17 -36.86 14.73 3.98
CA ARG A 17 -36.46 15.35 5.26
C ARG A 17 -35.29 16.31 5.20
N ALA A 18 -34.49 16.33 4.13
CA ALA A 18 -33.36 17.25 4.05
C ALA A 18 -33.62 18.41 3.10
N PRO A 19 -33.53 19.66 3.54
CA PRO A 19 -33.47 20.81 2.66
C PRO A 19 -32.02 20.92 2.16
N GLY A 20 -31.65 20.12 1.18
CA GLY A 20 -30.29 20.07 0.63
C GLY A 20 -30.28 19.46 -0.75
N ASN A 21 -29.30 19.82 -1.51
CA ASN A 21 -29.05 19.51 -2.89
C ASN A 21 -29.45 18.05 -3.28
N PRO A 22 -30.39 17.81 -4.21
CA PRO A 22 -30.87 16.47 -4.57
C PRO A 22 -29.79 15.56 -5.15
N ILE A 23 -28.65 16.10 -5.58
CA ILE A 23 -27.48 15.33 -6.08
C ILE A 23 -26.81 14.56 -4.95
N VAL A 24 -26.67 15.15 -3.76
CA VAL A 24 -25.99 14.53 -2.60
C VAL A 24 -26.78 13.31 -2.11
N HIS A 25 -28.11 13.38 -2.06
CA HIS A 25 -28.96 12.26 -1.66
C HIS A 25 -28.89 11.05 -2.61
N HIS A 26 -28.87 11.29 -3.92
CA HIS A 26 -28.77 10.19 -4.89
C HIS A 26 -27.42 9.48 -4.84
N VAL A 27 -26.34 10.23 -4.62
CA VAL A 27 -24.98 9.67 -4.50
C VAL A 27 -24.86 8.84 -3.22
N SER A 28 -25.32 9.38 -2.08
CA SER A 28 -25.28 8.71 -0.78
C SER A 28 -26.01 7.36 -0.80
N ILE A 29 -27.27 7.34 -1.23
CA ILE A 29 -28.09 6.13 -1.26
C ILE A 29 -27.49 5.05 -2.18
N SER A 30 -27.06 5.41 -3.39
CA SER A 30 -26.46 4.45 -4.32
C SER A 30 -25.14 3.87 -3.81
N SER A 31 -24.34 4.66 -3.09
CA SER A 31 -23.06 4.24 -2.52
C SER A 31 -23.27 3.35 -1.31
N ILE A 32 -24.19 3.67 -0.41
CA ILE A 32 -24.59 2.79 0.71
C ILE A 32 -25.09 1.44 0.18
N TYR A 33 -25.94 1.44 -0.85
CA TYR A 33 -26.41 0.20 -1.49
C TYR A 33 -25.25 -0.59 -2.11
N ALA A 34 -24.29 0.07 -2.72
CA ALA A 34 -23.11 -0.59 -3.27
C ALA A 34 -22.27 -1.26 -2.17
N VAL A 35 -22.02 -0.59 -1.05
CA VAL A 35 -21.24 -1.12 0.08
C VAL A 35 -22.05 -2.17 0.85
N HIS A 36 -23.31 -1.92 1.15
CA HIS A 36 -24.17 -2.83 1.91
C HIS A 36 -24.48 -4.15 1.17
N ASN A 37 -24.61 -4.10 -0.16
CA ASN A 37 -24.82 -5.26 -1.02
C ASN A 37 -23.52 -5.86 -1.55
N TRP A 38 -22.37 -5.37 -1.11
CA TRP A 38 -21.08 -5.98 -1.44
C TRP A 38 -21.08 -7.45 -1.02
N PRO A 39 -20.43 -8.31 -1.79
CA PRO A 39 -20.49 -9.75 -1.58
C PRO A 39 -19.65 -10.23 -0.38
N VAL A 40 -19.62 -9.47 0.74
CA VAL A 40 -19.08 -9.95 2.02
C VAL A 40 -19.63 -11.35 2.33
N ARG A 41 -20.89 -11.58 2.01
CA ARG A 41 -21.56 -12.87 2.16
C ARG A 41 -21.00 -13.95 1.22
N ARG A 42 -20.46 -13.60 0.05
CA ARG A 42 -19.87 -14.56 -0.90
C ARG A 42 -18.37 -14.78 -0.67
N THR A 43 -17.65 -13.75 -0.20
CA THR A 43 -16.20 -13.81 0.07
C THR A 43 -15.86 -14.43 1.41
N LEU A 44 -16.65 -14.14 2.47
CA LEU A 44 -16.41 -14.66 3.82
C LEU A 44 -17.36 -15.79 4.20
N TRP A 45 -18.56 -15.91 3.59
CA TRP A 45 -19.68 -16.67 4.15
C TRP A 45 -20.24 -17.79 3.29
N ARG A 46 -19.57 -18.28 2.28
CA ARG A 46 -19.77 -19.65 1.82
C ARG A 46 -18.61 -20.53 2.28
N PRO A 47 -18.64 -21.01 3.55
CA PRO A 47 -17.75 -22.09 3.94
C PRO A 47 -18.29 -23.37 3.28
N PRO A 48 -17.49 -24.23 2.77
CA PRO A 48 -16.05 -24.42 2.72
C PRO A 48 -15.48 -24.25 1.29
N GLU A 49 -16.08 -23.38 0.45
CA GLU A 49 -15.82 -23.43 -0.99
C GLU A 49 -14.58 -22.65 -1.43
N HIS A 50 -14.10 -21.63 -0.67
CA HIS A 50 -13.03 -20.79 -1.20
C HIS A 50 -11.84 -20.55 -0.28
N ALA A 51 -11.96 -19.96 0.90
CA ALA A 51 -10.81 -19.58 1.72
C ALA A 51 -10.77 -20.15 3.14
N TYR A 52 -11.92 -20.12 3.87
CA TYR A 52 -11.94 -20.59 5.26
C TYR A 52 -11.60 -22.08 5.38
N PRO A 53 -10.72 -22.51 6.32
CA PRO A 53 -10.16 -21.76 7.44
C PRO A 53 -8.76 -21.16 7.18
N ALA A 54 -8.38 -20.91 5.94
CA ALA A 54 -7.10 -20.27 5.62
C ALA A 54 -7.04 -18.82 6.13
N ASP A 55 -5.82 -18.28 6.23
CA ASP A 55 -5.60 -16.93 6.74
C ASP A 55 -6.09 -15.84 5.77
N GLU A 56 -5.89 -16.01 4.47
CA GLU A 56 -6.26 -15.04 3.44
C GLU A 56 -6.92 -15.72 2.23
N LEU A 57 -7.61 -14.93 1.42
CA LEU A 57 -8.18 -15.36 0.15
C LEU A 57 -7.23 -15.02 -1.01
N MET A 58 -7.07 -15.97 -1.93
CA MET A 58 -6.48 -15.79 -3.26
C MET A 58 -7.63 -15.60 -4.26
N PRO A 59 -7.99 -14.34 -4.62
CA PRO A 59 -9.26 -14.05 -5.26
C PRO A 59 -9.32 -14.40 -6.74
N LEU A 60 -8.18 -14.55 -7.44
CA LEU A 60 -8.13 -14.97 -8.84
C LEU A 60 -8.33 -16.47 -8.98
N THR A 61 -7.73 -17.25 -8.09
CA THR A 61 -7.82 -18.73 -8.09
C THR A 61 -8.91 -19.27 -7.19
N CYS A 62 -9.60 -18.41 -6.42
CA CYS A 62 -10.68 -18.78 -5.50
C CYS A 62 -10.24 -19.79 -4.43
N ARG A 63 -9.02 -19.69 -3.94
CA ARG A 63 -8.45 -20.58 -2.93
C ARG A 63 -8.01 -19.82 -1.69
N GLY A 64 -7.91 -20.54 -0.58
CA GLY A 64 -7.31 -19.99 0.64
C GLY A 64 -5.79 -20.05 0.57
N ARG A 65 -5.12 -18.99 1.06
CA ARG A 65 -3.68 -18.96 1.24
C ARG A 65 -3.31 -19.54 2.60
N VAL A 66 -2.45 -20.56 2.59
CA VAL A 66 -1.91 -21.20 3.80
C VAL A 66 -0.39 -21.11 3.78
N ARG A 67 0.19 -20.49 4.82
CA ARG A 67 1.64 -20.35 4.94
C ARG A 67 2.35 -21.71 4.89
N GLY A 68 3.37 -21.81 4.02
CA GLY A 68 4.15 -23.02 3.77
C GLY A 68 3.58 -23.95 2.72
N GLN A 69 2.38 -23.71 2.20
CA GLN A 69 1.83 -24.41 1.03
C GLN A 69 2.00 -23.58 -0.25
N GLU A 70 1.89 -22.26 -0.13
CA GLU A 70 2.10 -21.34 -1.23
C GLU A 70 3.52 -20.74 -1.17
N PRO A 71 4.08 -20.28 -2.30
CA PRO A 71 5.36 -19.60 -2.34
C PRO A 71 5.39 -18.41 -1.37
N SER A 72 6.51 -18.27 -0.66
CA SER A 72 6.67 -17.18 0.32
C SER A 72 6.70 -15.82 -0.35
N ARG A 73 6.01 -14.85 0.26
CA ARG A 73 6.04 -13.42 -0.08
C ARG A 73 7.05 -12.65 0.80
N GLY A 74 7.96 -13.35 1.47
CA GLY A 74 8.90 -12.75 2.42
C GLY A 74 8.21 -12.38 3.73
N ASP A 75 8.57 -11.22 4.29
CA ASP A 75 8.11 -10.74 5.59
C ASP A 75 6.59 -10.53 5.66
N VAL A 76 5.93 -10.31 4.53
CA VAL A 76 4.45 -10.18 4.45
C VAL A 76 3.75 -11.45 4.95
N ASP A 77 4.34 -12.64 4.71
CA ASP A 77 3.77 -13.90 5.18
C ASP A 77 3.90 -14.13 6.70
N ASP A 78 4.67 -13.29 7.41
CA ASP A 78 4.80 -13.38 8.86
C ASP A 78 3.54 -12.89 9.62
N ALA A 79 2.60 -12.27 8.92
CA ALA A 79 1.25 -12.02 9.41
C ALA A 79 0.39 -13.32 9.46
N LEU A 80 0.79 -14.37 8.73
CA LEU A 80 0.01 -15.61 8.58
C LEU A 80 0.40 -16.64 9.64
N GLY A 81 -0.44 -16.86 10.63
CA GLY A 81 -0.18 -17.76 11.75
C GLY A 81 -1.04 -19.04 11.75
N LYS A 82 -1.77 -19.33 10.66
CA LYS A 82 -2.77 -20.42 10.57
C LYS A 82 -3.89 -20.25 11.61
N PHE A 83 -4.37 -19.03 11.79
CA PHE A 83 -5.41 -18.68 12.74
C PHE A 83 -6.65 -18.04 12.09
N SER A 84 -6.86 -18.27 10.79
CA SER A 84 -7.98 -17.67 10.03
C SER A 84 -7.96 -16.14 10.10
N LEU A 85 -6.81 -15.54 9.81
CA LEU A 85 -6.51 -14.12 9.99
C LEU A 85 -7.64 -13.20 9.53
N THR A 86 -8.09 -13.32 8.28
CA THR A 86 -9.13 -12.44 7.72
C THR A 86 -10.46 -12.55 8.51
N LEU A 87 -10.80 -13.72 9.06
CA LEU A 87 -12.01 -13.88 9.85
C LEU A 87 -11.94 -13.09 11.16
N ILE A 88 -10.82 -13.18 11.88
CA ILE A 88 -10.61 -12.45 13.13
C ILE A 88 -10.56 -10.94 12.88
N ASP A 89 -9.80 -10.53 11.89
CA ASP A 89 -9.56 -9.13 11.52
C ASP A 89 -10.85 -8.40 11.06
N THR A 90 -11.86 -9.16 10.61
CA THR A 90 -13.13 -8.62 10.10
C THR A 90 -14.28 -8.66 11.12
N LEU A 91 -14.07 -9.18 12.34
CA LEU A 91 -15.16 -9.40 13.30
C LEU A 91 -15.98 -8.12 13.56
N ASP A 92 -15.37 -7.06 14.00
CA ASP A 92 -16.06 -5.81 14.33
C ASP A 92 -16.60 -5.08 13.09
N THR A 93 -15.97 -5.27 11.92
CA THR A 93 -16.50 -4.76 10.64
C THR A 93 -17.87 -5.33 10.31
N LEU A 94 -18.14 -6.60 10.64
CA LEU A 94 -19.46 -7.20 10.46
C LEU A 94 -20.55 -6.45 11.25
N VAL A 95 -20.22 -6.01 12.46
CA VAL A 95 -21.15 -5.24 13.30
C VAL A 95 -21.35 -3.83 12.76
N VAL A 96 -20.28 -3.16 12.34
CA VAL A 96 -20.35 -1.85 11.67
C VAL A 96 -21.27 -1.92 10.44
N LEU A 97 -21.14 -2.97 9.64
CA LEU A 97 -21.98 -3.20 8.45
C LEU A 97 -23.40 -3.72 8.77
N ASN A 98 -23.82 -3.71 10.04
CA ASN A 98 -25.10 -4.22 10.51
C ASN A 98 -25.36 -5.71 10.15
N LYS A 99 -24.28 -6.55 10.18
CA LYS A 99 -24.30 -8.00 9.94
C LYS A 99 -24.19 -8.78 11.26
N THR A 100 -25.02 -8.42 12.23
CA THR A 100 -24.94 -8.92 13.62
C THR A 100 -25.08 -10.44 13.74
N LYS A 101 -25.91 -11.05 12.90
CA LYS A 101 -26.03 -12.52 12.85
C LYS A 101 -24.78 -13.19 12.30
N GLU A 102 -24.24 -12.64 11.21
CA GLU A 102 -23.01 -13.10 10.61
C GLU A 102 -21.84 -12.94 11.60
N PHE A 103 -21.83 -11.88 12.41
CA PHE A 103 -20.88 -11.68 13.48
C PHE A 103 -20.97 -12.80 14.54
N GLU A 104 -22.18 -13.09 15.04
CA GLU A 104 -22.39 -14.16 16.04
C GLU A 104 -21.91 -15.52 15.52
N ASP A 105 -22.23 -15.85 14.25
CA ASP A 105 -21.76 -17.08 13.62
C ASP A 105 -20.22 -17.07 13.41
N ALA A 106 -19.61 -15.91 13.10
CA ALA A 106 -18.16 -15.74 12.96
C ALA A 106 -17.45 -15.97 14.30
N VAL A 107 -17.95 -15.39 15.40
CA VAL A 107 -17.39 -15.60 16.73
C VAL A 107 -17.43 -17.08 17.13
N LYS A 108 -18.53 -17.80 16.88
CA LYS A 108 -18.62 -19.25 17.12
C LYS A 108 -17.58 -20.04 16.34
N ASN A 109 -17.31 -19.64 15.09
CA ASN A 109 -16.29 -20.29 14.25
C ASN A 109 -14.88 -19.99 14.78
N VAL A 110 -14.60 -18.75 15.19
CA VAL A 110 -13.30 -18.39 15.80
C VAL A 110 -13.03 -19.21 17.05
N ILE A 111 -13.98 -19.28 17.99
CA ILE A 111 -13.83 -20.06 19.24
C ILE A 111 -13.59 -21.54 18.96
N LYS A 112 -14.30 -22.09 17.96
CA LYS A 112 -14.24 -23.52 17.65
C LYS A 112 -12.96 -23.92 16.90
N ASP A 113 -12.53 -23.12 15.91
CA ASP A 113 -11.58 -23.60 14.89
C ASP A 113 -10.22 -22.88 14.96
N VAL A 114 -10.10 -21.73 15.66
CA VAL A 114 -8.83 -21.02 15.74
C VAL A 114 -7.94 -21.60 16.83
N ASN A 115 -6.73 -21.99 16.45
CA ASN A 115 -5.69 -22.41 17.37
C ASN A 115 -4.57 -21.39 17.41
N LEU A 116 -4.31 -20.82 18.58
CA LEU A 116 -3.22 -19.88 18.82
C LEU A 116 -1.92 -20.55 19.31
N ASP A 117 -1.89 -21.90 19.46
CA ASP A 117 -0.71 -22.67 19.89
C ASP A 117 0.01 -23.34 18.72
N ASN A 118 0.04 -22.71 17.58
CA ASN A 118 0.69 -23.23 16.37
C ASN A 118 2.22 -23.12 16.47
N ASP A 119 2.93 -24.17 16.03
CA ASP A 119 4.39 -24.14 15.84
C ASP A 119 4.71 -23.33 14.56
N ILE A 120 4.67 -22.02 14.70
CA ILE A 120 4.89 -21.09 13.59
C ILE A 120 5.48 -19.79 14.12
N VAL A 121 6.45 -19.23 13.40
CA VAL A 121 7.03 -17.94 13.70
C VAL A 121 6.17 -16.85 13.06
N VAL A 122 5.73 -15.88 13.84
CA VAL A 122 4.89 -14.76 13.37
C VAL A 122 5.54 -13.42 13.72
N SER A 123 5.15 -12.36 13.00
CA SER A 123 5.47 -10.99 13.35
C SER A 123 4.73 -10.59 14.63
N VAL A 124 5.43 -10.06 15.61
CA VAL A 124 4.83 -9.53 16.86
C VAL A 124 3.90 -8.36 16.53
N PHE A 125 4.34 -7.47 15.67
CA PHE A 125 3.59 -6.29 15.24
C PHE A 125 2.29 -6.67 14.52
N GLU A 126 2.37 -7.46 13.44
CA GLU A 126 1.20 -7.85 12.66
C GLU A 126 0.19 -8.66 13.48
N THR A 127 0.69 -9.58 14.33
CA THR A 127 -0.17 -10.38 15.21
C THR A 127 -0.86 -9.51 16.25
N ASN A 128 -0.19 -8.46 16.75
CA ASN A 128 -0.79 -7.51 17.68
C ASN A 128 -1.91 -6.70 17.01
N ILE A 129 -1.62 -6.00 15.92
CA ILE A 129 -2.59 -5.08 15.33
C ILE A 129 -3.80 -5.79 14.73
N ARG A 130 -3.61 -6.96 14.09
CA ARG A 130 -4.68 -7.69 13.39
C ARG A 130 -5.38 -8.71 14.27
N VAL A 131 -4.61 -9.61 14.90
CA VAL A 131 -5.22 -10.74 15.64
C VAL A 131 -5.64 -10.33 17.03
N LEU A 132 -4.73 -9.73 17.82
CA LEU A 132 -5.08 -9.24 19.14
C LEU A 132 -6.10 -8.10 19.04
N GLY A 133 -5.87 -7.13 18.15
CA GLY A 133 -6.81 -6.05 17.88
C GLY A 133 -8.19 -6.54 17.45
N GLY A 134 -8.26 -7.49 16.52
CA GLY A 134 -9.52 -8.09 16.06
C GLY A 134 -10.28 -8.85 17.14
N LEU A 135 -9.57 -9.60 18.01
CA LEU A 135 -10.18 -10.27 19.17
C LEU A 135 -10.72 -9.26 20.18
N LEU A 136 -10.00 -8.17 20.46
CA LEU A 136 -10.43 -7.12 21.40
C LEU A 136 -11.57 -6.27 20.83
N GLY A 137 -11.52 -5.90 19.56
CA GLY A 137 -12.61 -5.21 18.85
C GLY A 137 -13.86 -6.08 18.80
N GLY A 138 -13.69 -7.37 18.45
CA GLY A 138 -14.76 -8.36 18.47
C GLY A 138 -15.38 -8.52 19.86
N HIS A 139 -14.55 -8.58 20.92
CA HIS A 139 -15.02 -8.62 22.32
C HIS A 139 -15.82 -7.36 22.68
N SER A 140 -15.33 -6.19 22.33
CA SER A 140 -15.97 -4.91 22.62
C SER A 140 -17.38 -4.84 22.04
N VAL A 141 -17.54 -5.19 20.76
CA VAL A 141 -18.86 -5.18 20.11
C VAL A 141 -19.75 -6.35 20.55
N ALA A 142 -19.16 -7.49 20.96
CA ALA A 142 -19.92 -8.63 21.51
C ALA A 142 -20.59 -8.28 22.86
N ILE A 143 -19.90 -7.59 23.75
CA ILE A 143 -20.47 -7.09 25.02
C ILE A 143 -21.60 -6.11 24.72
N MET A 144 -21.35 -5.15 23.84
CA MET A 144 -22.35 -4.14 23.47
C MET A 144 -23.64 -4.79 22.91
N LEU A 145 -23.52 -5.77 22.02
CA LEU A 145 -24.66 -6.50 21.45
C LEU A 145 -25.40 -7.32 22.52
N LYS A 146 -24.65 -7.93 23.45
CA LYS A 146 -25.23 -8.66 24.59
C LYS A 146 -26.05 -7.74 25.51
N GLU A 147 -25.51 -6.56 25.82
CA GLU A 147 -26.19 -5.56 26.66
C GLU A 147 -27.49 -5.03 26.00
N LYS A 148 -27.51 -4.91 24.68
CA LYS A 148 -28.72 -4.56 23.91
C LYS A 148 -29.81 -5.65 23.89
N GLY A 149 -29.46 -6.89 24.25
CA GLY A 149 -30.42 -7.96 24.49
C GLY A 149 -30.88 -8.71 23.25
N GLU A 150 -30.39 -8.42 22.05
CA GLU A 150 -30.84 -9.06 20.80
C GLU A 150 -29.96 -10.21 20.34
N TYR A 151 -28.62 -10.05 20.47
CA TYR A 151 -27.62 -11.02 20.02
C TYR A 151 -26.60 -11.30 21.12
N MET A 152 -25.75 -12.31 20.93
CA MET A 152 -24.60 -12.66 21.80
C MET A 152 -24.99 -12.98 23.25
N GLN A 153 -26.23 -13.44 23.53
CA GLN A 153 -26.69 -13.73 24.90
C GLN A 153 -25.91 -14.87 25.57
N TRP A 154 -25.36 -15.78 24.81
CA TRP A 154 -24.54 -16.92 25.27
C TRP A 154 -23.10 -16.49 25.57
N TYR A 155 -22.60 -15.37 25.03
CA TYR A 155 -21.21 -14.94 25.10
C TYR A 155 -20.80 -14.62 26.55
N SER A 156 -19.69 -15.21 27.02
CA SER A 156 -19.17 -15.07 28.37
C SER A 156 -17.76 -14.46 28.47
N GLY A 157 -17.18 -14.04 27.30
CA GLY A 157 -15.86 -13.43 27.23
C GLY A 157 -14.81 -14.31 26.51
N GLU A 158 -15.26 -15.28 25.72
CA GLU A 158 -14.40 -16.26 25.05
C GLU A 158 -13.33 -15.58 24.17
N LEU A 159 -13.68 -14.53 23.42
CA LEU A 159 -12.70 -13.77 22.63
C LEU A 159 -11.66 -13.07 23.50
N LEU A 160 -12.07 -12.54 24.67
CA LEU A 160 -11.14 -11.93 25.63
C LEU A 160 -10.19 -12.97 26.22
N HIS A 161 -10.67 -14.18 26.50
CA HIS A 161 -9.83 -15.27 26.96
C HIS A 161 -8.78 -15.64 25.89
N MET A 162 -9.16 -15.76 24.61
CA MET A 162 -8.24 -15.97 23.51
C MET A 162 -7.23 -14.81 23.38
N ALA A 163 -7.70 -13.57 23.49
CA ALA A 163 -6.84 -12.38 23.48
C ALA A 163 -5.80 -12.41 24.60
N LYS A 164 -6.21 -12.81 25.82
CA LYS A 164 -5.30 -12.96 26.97
C LYS A 164 -4.25 -14.03 26.71
N GLN A 165 -4.65 -15.20 26.19
CA GLN A 165 -3.71 -16.25 25.80
C GLN A 165 -2.69 -15.77 24.77
N LEU A 166 -3.15 -15.07 23.73
CA LEU A 166 -2.27 -14.50 22.71
C LEU A 166 -1.31 -13.47 23.29
N GLY A 167 -1.79 -12.57 24.18
CA GLY A 167 -0.95 -11.60 24.86
C GLY A 167 0.22 -12.26 25.60
N TYR A 168 -0.03 -13.33 26.35
CA TYR A 168 1.04 -14.08 27.02
C TYR A 168 2.02 -14.73 26.04
N LYS A 169 1.59 -15.15 24.86
CA LYS A 169 2.47 -15.72 23.82
C LYS A 169 3.36 -14.66 23.14
N LEU A 170 2.94 -13.41 23.14
CA LEU A 170 3.71 -12.30 22.62
C LEU A 170 4.73 -11.74 23.63
N LEU A 171 4.44 -11.82 24.97
CA LEU A 171 5.32 -11.27 26.01
C LEU A 171 6.78 -11.74 25.94
N PRO A 172 7.11 -13.01 25.59
CA PRO A 172 8.50 -13.43 25.47
C PRO A 172 9.34 -12.59 24.53
N ALA A 173 8.73 -11.97 23.51
CA ALA A 173 9.43 -11.08 22.58
C ALA A 173 10.05 -9.86 23.25
N PHE A 174 9.51 -9.40 24.39
CA PHE A 174 10.02 -8.25 25.11
C PHE A 174 11.22 -8.55 26.05
N ASN A 175 11.69 -9.80 26.08
CA ASN A 175 12.85 -10.17 26.88
C ASN A 175 14.17 -9.71 26.25
N THR A 176 14.32 -8.40 26.16
CA THR A 176 15.49 -7.70 25.62
C THR A 176 16.04 -6.72 26.66
N THR A 177 17.30 -6.29 26.50
CA THR A 177 17.93 -5.32 27.41
C THR A 177 17.25 -3.95 27.38
N SER A 178 16.70 -3.55 26.23
CA SER A 178 16.02 -2.27 26.04
C SER A 178 14.53 -2.30 26.45
N GLY A 179 13.93 -3.48 26.45
CA GLY A 179 12.48 -3.66 26.54
C GLY A 179 11.73 -3.47 25.22
N LEU A 180 12.44 -3.22 24.11
CA LEU A 180 11.86 -3.31 22.76
C LEU A 180 11.62 -4.77 22.40
N PRO A 181 10.52 -5.11 21.73
CA PRO A 181 10.27 -6.49 21.35
C PRO A 181 11.16 -6.95 20.20
N TYR A 182 11.50 -8.24 20.20
CA TYR A 182 11.94 -8.91 18.98
C TYR A 182 10.85 -8.77 17.91
N PRO A 183 11.21 -8.62 16.62
CA PRO A 183 10.22 -8.46 15.55
C PRO A 183 9.37 -9.73 15.34
N ARG A 184 9.89 -10.91 15.73
CA ARG A 184 9.25 -12.21 15.49
C ARG A 184 9.26 -13.09 16.75
N VAL A 185 8.22 -13.91 16.87
CA VAL A 185 8.07 -14.88 17.96
C VAL A 185 7.42 -16.16 17.45
N ASN A 186 7.82 -17.32 17.96
CA ASN A 186 7.09 -18.56 17.70
C ASN A 186 5.91 -18.68 18.68
N LEU A 187 4.70 -18.87 18.16
CA LEU A 187 3.47 -18.90 19.00
C LEU A 187 3.47 -20.04 20.01
N LYS A 188 4.16 -21.17 19.77
CA LYS A 188 4.22 -22.30 20.65
C LYS A 188 5.45 -22.31 21.58
N PHE A 189 6.61 -21.96 21.03
CA PHE A 189 7.88 -22.09 21.73
C PHE A 189 8.50 -20.75 22.15
N GLY A 190 7.86 -19.65 21.83
CA GLY A 190 8.38 -18.31 22.10
C GLY A 190 9.76 -18.12 21.40
N LEU A 191 10.74 -17.61 22.13
CA LEU A 191 12.12 -17.44 21.65
C LEU A 191 12.97 -18.72 21.70
N ARG A 192 12.41 -19.84 22.16
CA ARG A 192 13.13 -21.13 22.29
C ARG A 192 13.12 -21.94 21.00
N SER A 193 12.36 -21.55 20.00
CA SER A 193 12.34 -22.22 18.70
C SER A 193 13.73 -22.16 18.06
N PRO A 194 14.24 -23.27 17.47
CA PRO A 194 15.47 -23.25 16.68
C PRO A 194 15.42 -22.22 15.53
N GLU A 195 14.25 -22.04 14.93
CA GLU A 195 14.01 -21.08 13.85
C GLU A 195 14.05 -19.64 14.35
N ALA A 196 13.54 -19.36 15.57
CA ALA A 196 13.67 -18.05 16.19
C ALA A 196 15.11 -17.72 16.61
N ARG A 197 15.98 -18.76 16.81
CA ARG A 197 17.40 -18.55 17.08
C ARG A 197 18.24 -18.32 15.82
N THR A 198 17.78 -18.78 14.67
CA THR A 198 18.45 -18.53 13.39
C THR A 198 18.23 -17.11 12.88
N GLY A 199 17.16 -16.44 13.34
CA GLY A 199 16.98 -15.01 13.15
C GLY A 199 17.86 -14.26 14.15
N THR A 200 19.05 -13.92 13.76
CA THR A 200 19.87 -12.90 14.43
C THR A 200 19.29 -11.52 14.22
N GLU A 201 17.96 -11.41 14.10
CA GLU A 201 17.28 -10.15 13.90
C GLU A 201 17.31 -9.36 15.19
N THR A 202 18.29 -8.49 15.26
CA THR A 202 18.49 -7.54 16.34
C THR A 202 17.79 -6.21 16.07
N ASP A 203 17.21 -6.05 14.91
CA ASP A 203 16.68 -4.79 14.42
C ASP A 203 15.15 -4.85 14.28
N THR A 204 14.49 -3.78 14.71
CA THR A 204 13.04 -3.65 14.60
C THR A 204 12.66 -2.28 14.04
N CYS A 205 11.51 -2.17 13.39
CA CYS A 205 11.02 -0.88 12.93
C CYS A 205 10.41 -0.08 14.09
N THR A 206 10.40 1.25 13.98
CA THR A 206 9.84 2.14 15.02
C THR A 206 8.34 1.90 15.21
N ALA A 207 7.58 1.75 14.12
CA ALA A 207 6.19 1.34 14.18
C ALA A 207 6.04 -0.05 14.83
N CYS A 208 6.89 -1.03 14.43
CA CYS A 208 6.84 -2.40 14.95
C CYS A 208 6.98 -2.48 16.49
N ALA A 209 7.77 -1.60 17.08
CA ALA A 209 7.98 -1.57 18.52
C ALA A 209 7.07 -0.59 19.28
N GLY A 210 6.59 0.45 18.57
CA GLY A 210 5.80 1.53 19.17
C GLY A 210 4.28 1.36 19.06
N THR A 211 3.80 0.51 18.16
CA THR A 211 2.39 0.34 17.85
C THR A 211 1.79 -0.87 18.59
N LEU A 212 1.91 -0.88 19.91
CA LEU A 212 1.45 -1.98 20.76
C LEU A 212 0.56 -1.47 21.91
N ILE A 213 0.62 -0.17 22.20
CA ILE A 213 0.06 0.39 23.44
C ILE A 213 -1.46 0.33 23.47
N LEU A 214 -2.18 0.47 22.37
CA LEU A 214 -3.65 0.48 22.39
C LEU A 214 -4.19 -0.91 22.72
N GLU A 215 -3.74 -1.95 22.02
CA GLU A 215 -4.17 -3.33 22.21
C GLU A 215 -3.71 -3.86 23.57
N PHE A 216 -2.45 -3.65 23.94
CA PHE A 216 -1.90 -4.13 25.22
C PHE A 216 -2.54 -3.42 26.42
N ALA A 217 -2.82 -2.11 26.32
CA ALA A 217 -3.53 -1.41 27.39
C ALA A 217 -5.00 -1.84 27.45
N ALA A 218 -5.68 -2.00 26.32
CA ALA A 218 -7.04 -2.52 26.29
C ALA A 218 -7.10 -3.93 26.91
N LEU A 219 -6.19 -4.82 26.53
CA LEU A 219 -6.09 -6.16 27.10
C LEU A 219 -5.87 -6.11 28.63
N SER A 220 -4.96 -5.25 29.09
CA SER A 220 -4.72 -5.06 30.54
C SER A 220 -5.96 -4.59 31.27
N ARG A 221 -6.70 -3.65 30.69
CA ARG A 221 -7.86 -3.04 31.33
C ARG A 221 -9.10 -3.92 31.29
N PHE A 222 -9.32 -4.68 30.23
CA PHE A 222 -10.39 -5.67 30.17
C PHE A 222 -10.15 -6.84 31.14
N THR A 223 -8.89 -7.29 31.27
CA THR A 223 -8.55 -8.47 32.07
C THR A 223 -8.14 -8.16 33.51
N GLY A 224 -7.92 -6.89 33.88
CA GLY A 224 -7.36 -6.47 35.17
C GLY A 224 -5.88 -6.85 35.34
N THR A 225 -5.17 -7.26 34.30
CA THR A 225 -3.77 -7.72 34.35
C THR A 225 -2.85 -6.64 33.76
N SER A 226 -2.08 -5.91 34.60
CA SER A 226 -1.32 -4.71 34.20
C SER A 226 -0.12 -4.98 33.29
N ILE A 227 0.41 -6.19 33.29
CA ILE A 227 1.69 -6.54 32.67
C ILE A 227 1.78 -6.15 31.19
N PHE A 228 0.71 -6.30 30.43
CA PHE A 228 0.71 -6.00 29.00
C PHE A 228 0.93 -4.50 28.76
N GLU A 229 0.14 -3.63 29.42
CA GLU A 229 0.28 -2.17 29.31
C GLU A 229 1.68 -1.72 29.77
N GLU A 230 2.25 -2.34 30.81
CA GLU A 230 3.58 -2.02 31.34
C GLU A 230 4.68 -2.28 30.30
N TYR A 231 4.65 -3.42 29.59
CA TYR A 231 5.64 -3.74 28.57
C TYR A 231 5.53 -2.80 27.35
N ALA A 232 4.33 -2.51 26.89
CA ALA A 232 4.13 -1.58 25.77
C ALA A 232 4.58 -0.15 26.15
N ARG A 233 4.29 0.32 27.36
CA ARG A 233 4.79 1.62 27.86
C ARG A 233 6.31 1.67 27.92
N LYS A 234 6.94 0.60 28.40
CA LYS A 234 8.41 0.53 28.46
C LYS A 234 9.04 0.63 27.07
N ALA A 235 8.49 -0.02 26.06
CA ALA A 235 8.96 0.07 24.69
C ALA A 235 8.83 1.51 24.14
N LEU A 236 7.68 2.16 24.36
CA LEU A 236 7.46 3.56 23.96
C LEU A 236 8.37 4.55 24.69
N ASP A 237 8.61 4.34 26.00
CA ASP A 237 9.52 5.17 26.78
C ASP A 237 10.95 5.08 26.21
N PHE A 238 11.38 3.87 25.86
CA PHE A 238 12.72 3.67 25.27
C PHE A 238 12.84 4.35 23.90
N LEU A 239 11.85 4.22 23.00
CA LEU A 239 11.85 4.91 21.72
C LEU A 239 11.88 6.43 21.88
N TRP A 240 11.12 6.96 22.83
CA TRP A 240 11.14 8.38 23.18
C TRP A 240 12.51 8.85 23.66
N GLU A 241 13.19 8.09 24.50
CA GLU A 241 14.54 8.41 25.00
C GLU A 241 15.56 8.40 23.88
N LYS A 242 15.43 7.51 22.91
CA LYS A 242 16.35 7.35 21.77
C LYS A 242 16.15 8.33 20.63
N ARG A 243 15.06 9.12 20.62
CA ARG A 243 14.84 10.13 19.59
C ARG A 243 16.05 11.06 19.45
N GLN A 244 16.31 11.55 18.25
CA GLN A 244 17.35 12.56 18.04
C GLN A 244 16.93 13.90 18.67
N ARG A 245 17.53 14.27 19.79
CA ARG A 245 17.12 15.40 20.62
C ARG A 245 17.17 16.76 19.89
N ASN A 246 18.08 16.91 18.93
CA ASN A 246 18.19 18.20 18.19
C ASN A 246 17.08 18.41 17.17
N SER A 247 16.60 17.33 16.53
CA SER A 247 15.51 17.39 15.55
C SER A 247 14.17 16.92 16.12
N ASN A 248 14.15 16.23 17.26
CA ASN A 248 13.01 15.50 17.82
C ASN A 248 12.43 14.41 16.88
N LEU A 249 13.22 13.96 15.91
CA LEU A 249 12.85 12.88 15.01
C LEU A 249 13.34 11.52 15.51
N VAL A 250 12.72 10.45 15.07
CA VAL A 250 13.11 9.05 15.27
C VAL A 250 13.49 8.44 13.92
N GLY A 251 14.39 7.47 13.90
CA GLY A 251 14.74 6.73 12.68
C GLY A 251 13.67 5.67 12.36
N VAL A 252 13.75 5.09 11.16
CA VAL A 252 12.82 4.02 10.74
C VAL A 252 13.14 2.69 11.42
N THR A 253 14.43 2.35 11.63
CA THR A 253 14.85 1.05 12.18
C THR A 253 15.84 1.25 13.31
N ILE A 254 15.65 0.52 14.42
CA ILE A 254 16.46 0.58 15.64
C ILE A 254 16.93 -0.82 16.05
N ASN A 255 18.16 -0.91 16.57
CA ASN A 255 18.67 -2.14 17.15
C ASN A 255 18.09 -2.33 18.56
N ILE A 256 17.45 -3.48 18.81
CA ILE A 256 16.74 -3.77 20.05
C ILE A 256 17.63 -3.96 21.28
N HIS A 257 18.93 -4.18 21.10
CA HIS A 257 19.87 -4.38 22.18
C HIS A 257 20.66 -3.12 22.53
N THR A 258 21.18 -2.43 21.50
CA THR A 258 22.00 -1.23 21.70
C THR A 258 21.16 0.05 21.72
N GLY A 259 20.02 0.05 21.06
CA GLY A 259 19.19 1.23 20.88
C GLY A 259 19.78 2.23 19.89
N ASP A 260 20.66 1.77 19.01
CA ASP A 260 21.21 2.59 17.93
C ASP A 260 20.29 2.58 16.72
N TRP A 261 20.18 3.72 16.07
CA TRP A 261 19.43 3.83 14.82
C TRP A 261 20.21 3.20 13.67
N VAL A 262 19.73 2.07 13.16
CA VAL A 262 20.26 1.37 11.99
C VAL A 262 19.89 2.14 10.73
N ARG A 263 18.61 2.43 10.53
CA ARG A 263 18.14 3.34 9.48
C ARG A 263 17.78 4.68 10.09
N LYS A 264 18.44 5.72 9.58
CA LYS A 264 18.38 7.09 10.10
C LYS A 264 17.52 8.03 9.26
N ASP A 265 16.85 7.52 8.25
CA ASP A 265 15.75 8.19 7.56
C ASP A 265 14.53 8.28 8.49
N SER A 266 13.77 9.35 8.35
CA SER A 266 12.58 9.66 9.15
C SER A 266 11.52 10.27 8.26
N GLY A 267 10.32 9.74 8.33
CA GLY A 267 9.16 10.16 7.57
C GLY A 267 7.88 9.94 8.36
N VAL A 268 6.77 9.90 7.66
CA VAL A 268 5.45 9.54 8.21
C VAL A 268 4.84 8.33 7.51
N GLY A 269 5.61 7.64 6.68
CA GLY A 269 5.19 6.43 5.97
C GLY A 269 5.75 5.17 6.60
N ALA A 270 5.99 4.15 5.74
CA ALA A 270 6.33 2.78 6.12
C ALA A 270 7.41 2.64 7.19
N GLY A 271 7.06 1.90 8.25
CA GLY A 271 7.94 1.53 9.36
C GLY A 271 8.07 2.56 10.48
N ILE A 272 7.34 3.69 10.39
CA ILE A 272 7.31 4.73 11.44
C ILE A 272 5.90 5.27 11.68
N ASP A 273 5.02 5.16 10.73
CA ASP A 273 3.66 5.65 10.58
C ASP A 273 2.82 5.56 11.87
N SER A 274 2.39 4.38 12.23
CA SER A 274 1.50 4.10 13.35
C SER A 274 2.12 4.37 14.74
N TYR A 275 3.46 4.56 14.83
CA TYR A 275 4.08 5.04 16.08
C TYR A 275 3.54 6.43 16.47
N TYR A 276 3.45 7.36 15.51
CA TYR A 276 2.90 8.70 15.77
C TYR A 276 1.40 8.64 16.04
N GLU A 277 0.70 7.84 15.28
CA GLU A 277 -0.73 7.61 15.45
C GLU A 277 -1.07 7.14 16.86
N TYR A 278 -0.31 6.13 17.35
CA TYR A 278 -0.55 5.54 18.67
C TYR A 278 -0.21 6.47 19.82
N LEU A 279 0.71 7.42 19.67
CA LEU A 279 0.95 8.46 20.67
C LEU A 279 -0.30 9.33 20.85
N LEU A 280 -0.95 9.79 19.78
CA LEU A 280 -2.16 10.61 19.91
C LEU A 280 -3.35 9.78 20.40
N LYS A 281 -3.57 8.61 19.81
CA LYS A 281 -4.69 7.72 20.19
C LYS A 281 -4.55 7.17 21.61
N ALA A 282 -3.32 6.91 22.09
CA ALA A 282 -3.07 6.55 23.48
C ALA A 282 -3.41 7.68 24.47
N TYR A 283 -3.17 8.93 24.14
CA TYR A 283 -3.65 10.04 24.94
C TYR A 283 -5.19 10.01 25.08
N VAL A 284 -5.90 9.83 23.96
CA VAL A 284 -7.37 9.78 23.94
C VAL A 284 -7.89 8.59 24.75
N LEU A 285 -7.33 7.38 24.54
CA LEU A 285 -7.81 6.16 25.19
C LEU A 285 -7.43 6.06 26.66
N LEU A 286 -6.24 6.54 27.04
CA LEU A 286 -5.67 6.31 28.38
C LEU A 286 -5.74 7.53 29.30
N GLY A 287 -5.99 8.73 28.75
CA GLY A 287 -6.03 9.97 29.49
C GLY A 287 -4.68 10.38 30.12
N ASP A 288 -3.56 10.02 29.48
CA ASP A 288 -2.20 10.29 29.98
C ASP A 288 -1.54 11.37 29.13
N ASP A 289 -1.41 12.58 29.67
CA ASP A 289 -0.89 13.77 29.00
C ASP A 289 0.53 13.60 28.42
N ARG A 290 1.33 12.66 28.96
CA ARG A 290 2.68 12.39 28.45
C ARG A 290 2.66 11.92 26.99
N PHE A 291 1.62 11.21 26.57
CA PHE A 291 1.48 10.79 25.18
C PHE A 291 1.21 11.98 24.27
N LEU A 292 0.36 12.91 24.68
CA LEU A 292 0.09 14.13 23.93
C LEU A 292 1.33 15.04 23.82
N GLU A 293 2.09 15.19 24.90
CA GLU A 293 3.34 15.96 24.91
C GLU A 293 4.34 15.38 23.91
N ARG A 294 4.52 14.03 23.92
CA ARG A 294 5.42 13.33 22.99
C ARG A 294 4.94 13.49 21.54
N PHE A 295 3.66 13.28 21.31
CA PHE A 295 3.05 13.47 20.01
C PHE A 295 3.28 14.88 19.48
N ASN A 296 2.94 15.92 20.25
CA ASN A 296 3.12 17.30 19.83
C ASN A 296 4.59 17.63 19.53
N THR A 297 5.52 17.12 20.33
CA THR A 297 6.96 17.33 20.09
C THR A 297 7.41 16.71 18.75
N HIS A 298 6.94 15.52 18.43
CA HIS A 298 7.21 14.88 17.13
C HIS A 298 6.47 15.60 16.00
N TYR A 299 5.21 15.97 16.21
CA TYR A 299 4.41 16.65 15.20
C TYR A 299 5.01 17.98 14.78
N ASP A 300 5.50 18.77 15.73
CA ASP A 300 6.21 20.02 15.42
C ASP A 300 7.48 19.78 14.60
N ALA A 301 8.18 18.66 14.85
CA ALA A 301 9.36 18.28 14.08
C ALA A 301 8.97 17.80 12.67
N ILE A 302 7.90 17.01 12.54
CA ILE A 302 7.36 16.57 11.26
C ILE A 302 6.97 17.76 10.40
N MET A 303 6.19 18.70 10.95
CA MET A 303 5.73 19.86 10.21
C MET A 303 6.87 20.83 9.85
N ARG A 304 7.96 20.81 10.61
CA ARG A 304 9.14 21.63 10.33
C ARG A 304 10.06 21.07 9.28
N TYR A 305 10.24 19.74 9.23
CA TYR A 305 11.32 19.10 8.46
C TYR A 305 10.82 18.18 7.36
N ILE A 306 9.76 17.42 7.61
CA ILE A 306 9.21 16.41 6.70
C ILE A 306 8.14 17.03 5.80
N SER A 307 7.30 17.90 6.35
CA SER A 307 6.23 18.55 5.60
C SER A 307 6.79 19.62 4.66
N GLN A 308 6.63 19.40 3.37
CA GLN A 308 6.91 20.33 2.27
C GLN A 308 5.64 20.45 1.42
N PRO A 309 4.61 21.16 1.90
CA PRO A 309 3.27 21.09 1.34
C PRO A 309 3.20 21.24 -0.19
N PRO A 310 2.43 20.37 -0.87
CA PRO A 310 1.57 19.32 -0.33
C PRO A 310 2.30 17.97 -0.09
N LEU A 311 3.62 17.92 -0.20
CA LEU A 311 4.45 16.70 -0.11
C LEU A 311 4.89 16.45 1.34
N LEU A 312 5.08 15.18 1.67
CA LEU A 312 5.69 14.70 2.91
C LEU A 312 6.92 13.85 2.53
N LEU A 313 8.11 14.40 2.77
CA LEU A 313 9.35 13.78 2.30
C LEU A 313 10.23 13.34 3.45
N ASP A 314 10.69 12.10 3.39
CA ASP A 314 11.62 11.56 4.37
C ASP A 314 12.91 12.40 4.43
N VAL A 315 13.40 12.61 5.66
CA VAL A 315 14.62 13.35 5.93
C VAL A 315 15.57 12.55 6.82
N HIS A 316 16.83 12.94 6.89
CA HIS A 316 17.80 12.28 7.77
C HIS A 316 17.75 12.87 9.18
N ILE A 317 17.57 12.05 10.25
CA ILE A 317 17.37 12.52 11.63
C ILE A 317 18.45 13.47 12.17
N HIS A 318 19.70 13.33 11.72
CA HIS A 318 20.81 14.22 12.14
C HIS A 318 20.99 15.44 11.23
N LYS A 319 20.47 15.39 9.99
CA LYS A 319 20.55 16.45 8.99
C LYS A 319 19.16 16.68 8.37
N PRO A 320 18.16 17.15 9.16
CA PRO A 320 16.75 17.12 8.74
C PRO A 320 16.42 18.15 7.64
N MET A 321 17.37 18.95 7.21
CA MET A 321 17.23 19.83 6.05
C MET A 321 17.53 19.14 4.72
N LEU A 322 17.95 17.86 4.76
CA LEU A 322 18.25 17.05 3.58
C LEU A 322 17.20 15.97 3.45
N ASN A 323 16.55 15.94 2.28
CA ASN A 323 15.63 14.86 1.94
C ASN A 323 16.42 13.55 1.79
N ALA A 324 15.98 12.51 2.48
CA ALA A 324 16.57 11.17 2.40
C ALA A 324 16.09 10.39 1.17
N ARG A 325 14.89 10.75 0.66
CA ARG A 325 14.25 10.09 -0.49
C ARG A 325 13.62 11.11 -1.43
N THR A 326 13.47 10.72 -2.70
CA THR A 326 12.80 11.50 -3.76
C THR A 326 11.42 10.93 -4.13
N TRP A 327 10.89 10.04 -3.30
CA TRP A 327 9.62 9.38 -3.47
C TRP A 327 8.89 9.25 -2.13
N MET A 328 7.59 9.09 -2.20
CA MET A 328 6.67 8.89 -1.09
C MET A 328 6.01 7.53 -1.23
N ASP A 329 5.83 6.79 -0.13
CA ASP A 329 5.05 5.56 -0.12
C ASP A 329 3.55 5.82 0.12
N SER A 330 2.72 4.81 -0.13
CA SER A 330 1.26 4.95 -0.01
C SER A 330 0.74 4.97 1.42
N LEU A 331 1.51 4.40 2.38
CA LEU A 331 1.07 4.33 3.78
C LEU A 331 0.92 5.73 4.41
N LEU A 332 1.70 6.71 3.94
CA LEU A 332 1.54 8.09 4.43
C LEU A 332 0.13 8.69 4.22
N ALA A 333 -0.72 7.99 3.46
CA ALA A 333 -2.10 8.43 3.21
C ALA A 333 -3.00 8.42 4.46
N PHE A 334 -2.61 7.76 5.56
CA PHE A 334 -3.28 7.86 6.86
C PHE A 334 -3.04 9.22 7.54
N PHE A 335 -1.90 9.88 7.24
CA PHE A 335 -1.45 11.06 7.98
C PHE A 335 -2.42 12.24 7.92
N PRO A 336 -3.11 12.56 6.79
CA PRO A 336 -4.18 13.54 6.79
C PRO A 336 -5.29 13.25 7.82
N GLY A 337 -5.67 11.96 8.01
CA GLY A 337 -6.61 11.55 9.06
C GLY A 337 -6.09 11.84 10.46
N LEU A 338 -4.82 11.58 10.72
CA LEU A 338 -4.17 11.90 11.98
C LEU A 338 -4.09 13.41 12.22
N GLN A 339 -3.83 14.21 11.17
CA GLN A 339 -3.86 15.67 11.24
C GLN A 339 -5.26 16.20 11.60
N VAL A 340 -6.30 15.56 11.07
CA VAL A 340 -7.69 15.89 11.45
C VAL A 340 -7.91 15.62 12.95
N LEU A 341 -7.50 14.45 13.46
CA LEU A 341 -7.60 14.13 14.90
C LEU A 341 -6.81 15.12 15.78
N LYS A 342 -5.70 15.62 15.28
CA LYS A 342 -4.91 16.69 15.92
C LYS A 342 -5.61 18.05 15.87
N GLY A 343 -6.53 18.27 14.94
CA GLY A 343 -7.20 19.55 14.66
C GLY A 343 -6.48 20.43 13.62
N ASP A 344 -5.48 19.91 12.92
CA ASP A 344 -4.73 20.63 11.89
C ASP A 344 -5.29 20.36 10.49
N ILE A 345 -6.44 20.97 10.21
CA ILE A 345 -7.27 20.65 9.04
C ILE A 345 -6.65 21.09 7.72
N ARG A 346 -5.94 22.24 7.68
CA ARG A 346 -5.43 22.78 6.42
C ARG A 346 -4.41 21.86 5.74
N PRO A 347 -3.30 21.44 6.38
CA PRO A 347 -2.34 20.55 5.75
C PRO A 347 -2.95 19.18 5.46
N ALA A 348 -3.94 18.71 6.26
CA ALA A 348 -4.68 17.50 5.97
C ALA A 348 -5.40 17.59 4.62
N ILE A 349 -6.10 18.71 4.34
CA ILE A 349 -6.77 18.94 3.06
C ILE A 349 -5.76 19.01 1.91
N GLU A 350 -4.63 19.69 2.11
CA GLU A 350 -3.59 19.86 1.07
C GLU A 350 -2.98 18.52 0.67
N THR A 351 -2.55 17.72 1.63
CA THR A 351 -1.95 16.40 1.36
C THR A 351 -2.96 15.41 0.78
N HIS A 352 -4.18 15.37 1.34
CA HIS A 352 -5.25 14.50 0.83
C HIS A 352 -5.59 14.82 -0.64
N GLU A 353 -5.72 16.10 -1.00
CA GLU A 353 -6.00 16.50 -2.38
C GLU A 353 -4.87 16.09 -3.33
N MET A 354 -3.62 16.25 -2.93
CA MET A 354 -2.46 15.79 -3.72
C MET A 354 -2.53 14.29 -3.99
N LEU A 355 -2.78 13.48 -2.95
CA LEU A 355 -2.95 12.02 -3.09
C LEU A 355 -4.12 11.66 -4.00
N TYR A 356 -5.24 12.36 -3.87
CA TYR A 356 -6.40 12.15 -4.72
C TYR A 356 -6.13 12.44 -6.21
N GLN A 357 -5.30 13.45 -6.51
CA GLN A 357 -4.89 13.70 -7.89
C GLN A 357 -4.07 12.53 -8.47
N VAL A 358 -3.22 11.89 -7.66
CA VAL A 358 -2.50 10.66 -8.07
C VAL A 358 -3.49 9.51 -8.33
N ILE A 359 -4.49 9.33 -7.43
CA ILE A 359 -5.54 8.31 -7.61
C ILE A 359 -6.35 8.57 -8.90
N LYS A 360 -6.74 9.81 -9.17
CA LYS A 360 -7.46 10.15 -10.43
C LYS A 360 -6.65 9.79 -11.67
N LYS A 361 -5.34 9.88 -11.61
CA LYS A 361 -4.46 9.55 -12.74
C LYS A 361 -4.29 8.04 -12.95
N HIS A 362 -4.23 7.27 -11.87
CA HIS A 362 -3.87 5.86 -11.90
C HIS A 362 -4.99 4.90 -11.45
N ASN A 363 -6.18 5.42 -11.10
CA ASN A 363 -7.33 4.75 -10.49
C ASN A 363 -7.09 4.26 -9.05
N PHE A 364 -5.85 3.99 -8.66
CA PHE A 364 -5.41 3.62 -7.32
C PHE A 364 -4.12 4.37 -6.96
N LEU A 365 -3.87 4.55 -5.68
CA LEU A 365 -2.60 5.07 -5.19
C LEU A 365 -1.53 3.99 -5.37
N PRO A 366 -0.46 4.22 -6.17
CA PRO A 366 0.62 3.24 -6.26
C PRO A 366 1.37 3.14 -4.93
N GLU A 367 1.97 1.98 -4.64
CA GLU A 367 2.69 1.70 -3.40
C GLU A 367 3.80 2.72 -3.13
N ALA A 368 4.42 3.29 -4.18
CA ALA A 368 5.23 4.49 -4.07
C ALA A 368 5.19 5.32 -5.36
N PHE A 369 5.34 6.63 -5.21
CA PHE A 369 5.41 7.59 -6.32
C PHE A 369 6.42 8.69 -6.02
N THR A 370 7.03 9.23 -7.07
CA THR A 370 8.07 10.26 -6.98
C THR A 370 7.48 11.66 -6.78
N THR A 371 8.32 12.62 -6.41
CA THR A 371 7.92 14.03 -6.22
C THR A 371 7.39 14.70 -7.48
N ASP A 372 7.67 14.13 -8.67
CA ASP A 372 7.09 14.51 -9.95
C ASP A 372 5.88 13.65 -10.36
N PHE A 373 5.28 12.94 -9.38
CA PHE A 373 4.06 12.15 -9.51
C PHE A 373 4.13 11.00 -10.53
N ARG A 374 5.30 10.43 -10.73
CA ARG A 374 5.49 9.21 -11.50
C ARG A 374 5.41 8.01 -10.56
N VAL A 375 4.92 6.91 -11.10
CA VAL A 375 4.88 5.65 -10.37
C VAL A 375 6.31 5.15 -10.12
N HIS A 376 6.67 4.94 -8.85
CA HIS A 376 7.93 4.36 -8.42
C HIS A 376 7.76 2.85 -8.19
N TRP A 377 6.85 2.44 -7.28
CA TRP A 377 6.40 1.07 -7.12
C TRP A 377 4.95 0.97 -7.58
N ALA A 378 4.70 0.10 -8.54
CA ALA A 378 3.45 0.10 -9.30
C ALA A 378 2.30 -0.70 -8.64
N GLN A 379 2.59 -1.45 -7.60
CA GLN A 379 1.62 -2.27 -6.89
C GLN A 379 0.61 -1.40 -6.13
N HIS A 380 -0.59 -1.96 -5.87
CA HIS A 380 -1.56 -1.44 -4.91
C HIS A 380 -2.29 -2.62 -4.26
N PRO A 381 -1.92 -3.01 -3.04
CA PRO A 381 -2.54 -4.14 -2.35
C PRO A 381 -3.91 -3.83 -1.71
N LEU A 382 -4.66 -2.89 -2.29
CA LEU A 382 -5.97 -2.42 -1.83
C LEU A 382 -5.92 -1.70 -0.47
N ARG A 383 -4.91 -0.87 -0.28
CA ARG A 383 -4.66 -0.14 0.96
C ARG A 383 -5.79 0.81 1.36
N PRO A 384 -6.18 0.84 2.67
CA PRO A 384 -7.33 1.59 3.17
C PRO A 384 -7.04 3.03 3.62
N GLU A 385 -5.77 3.40 3.85
CA GLU A 385 -5.36 4.62 4.56
C GLU A 385 -5.89 5.91 3.92
N PHE A 386 -6.04 5.91 2.59
CA PHE A 386 -6.65 7.05 1.91
C PHE A 386 -8.16 7.14 2.15
N ALA A 387 -8.86 6.01 2.26
CA ALA A 387 -10.29 5.98 2.60
C ALA A 387 -10.50 6.41 4.07
N GLU A 388 -9.63 6.01 4.97
CA GLU A 388 -9.58 6.48 6.35
C GLU A 388 -9.50 8.02 6.42
N SER A 389 -8.48 8.60 5.80
CA SER A 389 -8.30 10.06 5.75
C SER A 389 -9.48 10.78 5.11
N THR A 390 -10.11 10.18 4.08
CA THR A 390 -11.32 10.72 3.44
C THR A 390 -12.50 10.76 4.42
N TYR A 391 -12.67 9.69 5.21
CA TYR A 391 -13.71 9.62 6.24
C TYR A 391 -13.50 10.70 7.32
N PHE A 392 -12.31 10.83 7.88
CA PHE A 392 -12.03 11.83 8.91
C PHE A 392 -12.18 13.26 8.39
N LEU A 393 -11.74 13.53 7.17
CA LEU A 393 -11.93 14.85 6.55
C LEU A 393 -13.41 15.17 6.31
N TYR A 394 -14.23 14.19 5.92
CA TYR A 394 -15.67 14.39 5.82
C TYR A 394 -16.29 14.72 7.17
N LYS A 395 -15.94 13.97 8.22
CA LYS A 395 -16.43 14.21 9.58
C LYS A 395 -16.06 15.60 10.09
N ALA A 396 -14.82 16.04 9.84
CA ALA A 396 -14.34 17.34 10.30
C ALA A 396 -14.88 18.52 9.49
N THR A 397 -15.13 18.35 8.20
CA THR A 397 -15.48 19.49 7.33
C THR A 397 -16.96 19.54 6.96
N GLY A 398 -17.65 18.40 6.95
CA GLY A 398 -18.99 18.28 6.40
C GLY A 398 -19.05 18.56 4.89
N ASP A 399 -17.93 18.58 4.18
CA ASP A 399 -17.87 18.92 2.76
C ASP A 399 -18.26 17.73 1.89
N PRO A 400 -19.36 17.85 1.10
CA PRO A 400 -19.83 16.78 0.20
C PRO A 400 -18.77 16.30 -0.81
N TYR A 401 -17.74 17.09 -1.03
CA TYR A 401 -16.62 16.70 -1.88
C TYR A 401 -16.01 15.35 -1.49
N TYR A 402 -15.87 15.08 -0.20
CA TYR A 402 -15.31 13.80 0.28
C TYR A 402 -16.25 12.61 0.04
N LEU A 403 -17.55 12.84 -0.07
CA LEU A 403 -18.51 11.81 -0.53
C LEU A 403 -18.27 11.45 -2.00
N GLU A 404 -18.00 12.44 -2.86
CA GLU A 404 -17.63 12.17 -4.27
C GLU A 404 -16.27 11.47 -4.39
N VAL A 405 -15.31 11.79 -3.52
CA VAL A 405 -14.04 11.04 -3.43
C VAL A 405 -14.31 9.58 -3.06
N GLY A 406 -15.08 9.32 -2.00
CA GLY A 406 -15.44 7.96 -1.58
C GLY A 406 -16.20 7.19 -2.66
N LYS A 407 -17.12 7.84 -3.37
CA LYS A 407 -17.79 7.26 -4.52
C LYS A 407 -16.81 6.84 -5.61
N THR A 408 -15.83 7.69 -5.93
CA THR A 408 -14.78 7.37 -6.91
C THR A 408 -13.97 6.14 -6.47
N LEU A 409 -13.64 6.01 -5.17
CA LEU A 409 -12.96 4.82 -4.65
C LEU A 409 -13.81 3.55 -4.83
N ILE A 410 -15.10 3.61 -4.50
CA ILE A 410 -16.03 2.49 -4.67
C ILE A 410 -16.16 2.10 -6.15
N GLU A 411 -16.29 3.07 -7.05
CA GLU A 411 -16.35 2.84 -8.48
C GLU A 411 -15.07 2.20 -9.01
N ASN A 412 -13.90 2.69 -8.59
CA ASN A 412 -12.60 2.12 -8.96
C ASN A 412 -12.44 0.68 -8.45
N LEU A 413 -12.80 0.40 -7.19
CA LEU A 413 -12.78 -0.96 -6.65
C LEU A 413 -13.67 -1.90 -7.45
N ASN A 414 -14.91 -1.49 -7.75
CA ASN A 414 -15.85 -2.31 -8.52
C ASN A 414 -15.41 -2.51 -9.97
N LYS A 415 -14.82 -1.49 -10.58
CA LYS A 415 -14.48 -1.48 -11.99
C LYS A 415 -13.16 -2.19 -12.28
N TYR A 416 -12.17 -1.98 -11.42
CA TYR A 416 -10.80 -2.40 -11.68
C TYR A 416 -10.31 -3.56 -10.80
N ALA A 417 -10.71 -3.61 -9.53
CA ALA A 417 -10.22 -4.62 -8.60
C ALA A 417 -11.13 -5.84 -8.44
N ARG A 418 -12.42 -5.69 -8.77
CA ARG A 418 -13.39 -6.77 -8.57
C ARG A 418 -13.17 -7.93 -9.55
N VAL A 419 -13.09 -9.15 -9.00
CA VAL A 419 -12.88 -10.42 -9.70
C VAL A 419 -13.92 -11.45 -9.25
N PRO A 420 -13.99 -12.64 -9.86
CA PRO A 420 -15.02 -13.65 -9.53
C PRO A 420 -15.18 -14.00 -8.05
N CYS A 421 -14.09 -14.12 -7.32
CA CYS A 421 -14.12 -14.53 -5.91
C CYS A 421 -13.87 -13.40 -4.90
N GLY A 422 -13.89 -12.15 -5.31
CA GLY A 422 -13.66 -11.03 -4.39
C GLY A 422 -13.05 -9.83 -5.09
N PHE A 423 -11.98 -9.31 -4.50
CA PHE A 423 -11.23 -8.20 -5.02
C PHE A 423 -9.74 -8.57 -5.08
N ALA A 424 -9.10 -8.32 -6.20
CA ALA A 424 -7.69 -8.61 -6.38
C ALA A 424 -6.84 -7.35 -6.23
N ALA A 425 -5.72 -7.47 -5.54
CA ALA A 425 -4.70 -6.44 -5.50
C ALA A 425 -4.24 -6.07 -6.92
N MET A 426 -3.84 -4.81 -7.11
CA MET A 426 -3.25 -4.36 -8.36
C MET A 426 -1.76 -4.69 -8.36
N LYS A 427 -1.32 -5.50 -9.30
CA LYS A 427 0.09 -5.75 -9.52
C LYS A 427 0.78 -4.55 -10.16
N ASP A 428 0.10 -3.88 -11.08
CA ASP A 428 0.59 -2.67 -11.71
C ASP A 428 -0.59 -1.74 -12.03
N VAL A 429 -0.66 -0.61 -11.31
CA VAL A 429 -1.71 0.40 -11.49
C VAL A 429 -1.71 1.04 -12.89
N ARG A 430 -0.58 1.00 -13.61
CA ARG A 430 -0.44 1.56 -14.97
C ARG A 430 -1.12 0.69 -16.02
N THR A 431 -1.04 -0.63 -15.85
CA THR A 431 -1.65 -1.61 -16.77
C THR A 431 -3.02 -2.08 -16.27
N GLY A 432 -3.30 -1.93 -14.98
CA GLY A 432 -4.49 -2.47 -14.31
C GLY A 432 -4.45 -3.99 -14.18
N SER A 433 -3.24 -4.60 -14.18
CA SER A 433 -3.07 -6.03 -13.97
C SER A 433 -3.26 -6.40 -12.50
N HIS A 434 -3.77 -7.62 -12.27
CA HIS A 434 -4.10 -8.14 -10.96
C HIS A 434 -3.00 -9.03 -10.38
N GLU A 435 -2.92 -9.05 -9.05
CA GLU A 435 -2.17 -10.02 -8.25
C GLU A 435 -3.17 -10.94 -7.53
N ASP A 436 -2.87 -12.23 -7.39
CA ASP A 436 -3.73 -13.20 -6.69
C ASP A 436 -3.60 -13.04 -5.18
N ARG A 437 -3.98 -11.86 -4.69
CA ARG A 437 -3.78 -11.41 -3.33
C ARG A 437 -4.95 -10.53 -2.88
N MET A 438 -5.45 -10.79 -1.67
CA MET A 438 -6.40 -9.95 -0.94
C MET A 438 -6.04 -10.05 0.55
N ASP A 439 -5.34 -9.05 1.04
CA ASP A 439 -4.92 -8.97 2.44
C ASP A 439 -6.11 -8.72 3.37
N SER A 440 -5.99 -9.12 4.63
CA SER A 440 -7.08 -9.07 5.62
C SER A 440 -7.58 -7.64 5.88
N PHE A 441 -6.67 -6.66 5.90
CA PHE A 441 -7.00 -5.24 6.15
C PHE A 441 -8.01 -4.68 5.12
N PHE A 442 -8.06 -5.24 3.91
CA PHE A 442 -9.03 -4.77 2.92
C PHE A 442 -10.48 -4.93 3.41
N LEU A 443 -10.80 -6.06 4.04
CA LEU A 443 -12.13 -6.30 4.60
C LEU A 443 -12.28 -5.69 6.00
N ALA A 444 -11.20 -5.64 6.78
CA ALA A 444 -11.22 -5.08 8.11
C ALA A 444 -11.44 -3.57 8.12
N GLU A 445 -10.81 -2.85 7.18
CA GLU A 445 -10.71 -1.40 7.19
C GLU A 445 -11.41 -0.71 6.03
N MET A 446 -11.05 -1.03 4.77
CA MET A 446 -11.58 -0.34 3.59
C MET A 446 -13.12 -0.31 3.58
N PHE A 447 -13.75 -1.46 3.88
CA PHE A 447 -15.21 -1.54 3.95
C PHE A 447 -15.78 -0.74 5.10
N LYS A 448 -15.11 -0.73 6.24
CA LYS A 448 -15.51 0.01 7.43
C LYS A 448 -15.52 1.51 7.16
N TYR A 449 -14.40 2.07 6.67
CA TYR A 449 -14.30 3.49 6.38
C TYR A 449 -15.24 3.94 5.26
N LEU A 450 -15.35 3.16 4.17
CA LEU A 450 -16.27 3.49 3.08
C LEU A 450 -17.73 3.40 3.51
N TYR A 451 -18.10 2.46 4.39
CA TYR A 451 -19.46 2.40 4.93
C TYR A 451 -19.75 3.61 5.84
N LEU A 452 -18.85 3.89 6.78
CA LEU A 452 -18.99 4.99 7.74
C LEU A 452 -19.00 6.37 7.06
N LEU A 453 -18.36 6.51 5.91
CA LEU A 453 -18.37 7.75 5.13
C LEU A 453 -19.79 8.10 4.63
N PHE A 454 -20.61 7.10 4.34
CA PHE A 454 -21.96 7.28 3.79
C PHE A 454 -23.08 6.95 4.77
N ALA A 455 -22.77 6.30 5.90
CA ALA A 455 -23.75 5.92 6.91
C ALA A 455 -24.14 7.12 7.77
N ASP A 456 -25.43 7.23 8.04
CA ASP A 456 -25.94 8.15 9.04
C ASP A 456 -25.97 7.48 10.43
N LYS A 457 -26.02 8.25 11.51
CA LYS A 457 -26.03 7.74 12.88
C LYS A 457 -27.21 6.75 13.12
N GLU A 458 -28.30 6.94 12.41
CA GLU A 458 -29.49 6.07 12.47
C GLU A 458 -29.30 4.71 11.78
N ASP A 459 -28.30 4.57 10.89
CA ASP A 459 -27.98 3.32 10.21
C ASP A 459 -27.11 2.40 11.07
N MET A 460 -26.53 2.95 12.15
CA MET A 460 -25.59 2.26 13.01
C MET A 460 -26.28 1.51 14.14
N VAL A 461 -25.81 0.30 14.45
CA VAL A 461 -26.26 -0.49 15.60
C VAL A 461 -25.84 0.14 16.93
N PHE A 462 -24.77 0.93 16.92
CA PHE A 462 -24.17 1.58 18.10
C PHE A 462 -23.63 2.96 17.72
N ASP A 463 -23.31 3.77 18.72
CA ASP A 463 -22.65 5.05 18.50
C ASP A 463 -21.15 4.83 18.25
N ILE A 464 -20.68 5.16 17.06
CA ILE A 464 -19.27 5.01 16.70
C ILE A 464 -18.36 5.98 17.49
N GLU A 465 -18.91 7.07 18.00
CA GLU A 465 -18.19 8.08 18.77
C GLU A 465 -17.82 7.59 20.18
N ASP A 466 -18.41 6.49 20.66
CA ASP A 466 -18.02 5.83 21.90
C ASP A 466 -16.71 5.02 21.78
N TYR A 467 -16.11 4.96 20.59
CA TYR A 467 -14.96 4.11 20.29
C TYR A 467 -13.83 4.89 19.64
N ILE A 468 -12.60 4.40 19.87
CA ILE A 468 -11.43 4.81 19.11
C ILE A 468 -11.01 3.67 18.17
N PHE A 469 -10.58 4.02 16.97
CA PHE A 469 -10.02 3.05 16.02
C PHE A 469 -8.54 2.79 16.31
N THR A 470 -8.14 1.51 16.31
CA THR A 470 -6.72 1.13 16.22
C THR A 470 -6.19 1.41 14.81
N THR A 471 -4.92 1.11 14.55
CA THR A 471 -4.34 1.27 13.20
C THR A 471 -4.97 0.34 12.15
N GLU A 472 -5.52 -0.82 12.57
CA GLU A 472 -6.32 -1.75 11.74
C GLU A 472 -7.84 -1.50 11.86
N ALA A 473 -8.21 -0.30 12.30
CA ALA A 473 -9.60 0.14 12.48
C ALA A 473 -10.42 -0.72 13.47
N HIS A 474 -9.80 -1.44 14.41
CA HIS A 474 -10.54 -2.15 15.45
C HIS A 474 -11.09 -1.20 16.50
N LEU A 475 -12.27 -1.53 17.00
CA LEU A 475 -13.06 -0.69 17.90
C LEU A 475 -12.70 -0.92 19.36
N LEU A 476 -12.02 0.04 19.97
CA LEU A 476 -11.75 0.03 21.42
C LEU A 476 -12.62 1.07 22.12
N PRO A 477 -13.41 0.68 23.15
CA PRO A 477 -14.33 1.61 23.78
C PRO A 477 -13.62 2.64 24.67
N LEU A 478 -14.04 3.88 24.57
CA LEU A 478 -13.43 5.01 25.31
C LEU A 478 -13.60 4.90 26.83
N TRP A 479 -14.61 4.17 27.31
CA TRP A 479 -14.78 3.94 28.78
C TRP A 479 -13.60 3.20 29.41
N LEU A 480 -12.73 2.56 28.64
CA LEU A 480 -11.49 1.97 29.16
C LEU A 480 -10.58 2.98 29.86
N SER A 481 -10.70 4.28 29.54
CA SER A 481 -9.97 5.36 30.23
C SER A 481 -10.28 5.44 31.74
N THR A 482 -11.51 5.11 32.13
CA THR A 482 -12.01 5.30 33.51
C THR A 482 -11.68 4.13 34.44
N THR A 483 -11.31 2.96 33.93
CA THR A 483 -11.11 1.73 34.71
C THR A 483 -9.97 1.86 35.72
N ASN A 484 -8.96 2.70 35.50
CA ASN A 484 -7.87 2.95 36.43
C ASN A 484 -8.19 3.96 37.53
N GLN A 485 -9.24 4.78 37.40
CA GLN A 485 -9.60 5.78 38.43
C GLN A 485 -10.31 5.18 39.61
N THR A 486 -10.96 4.01 39.46
CA THR A 486 -11.66 3.32 40.54
C THR A 486 -10.73 2.59 41.53
N MET A 487 -9.52 2.18 41.11
CA MET A 487 -8.54 1.56 41.99
C MET A 487 -7.76 2.56 42.88
N SER A 488 -7.68 3.83 42.48
CA SER A 488 -6.95 4.89 43.21
C SER A 488 -7.82 5.78 44.10
N LYS A 489 -9.15 5.61 44.11
CA LYS A 489 -10.05 6.39 44.99
C LYS A 489 -10.15 5.83 46.39
N LYS A 490 -9.02 5.74 47.08
CA LYS A 490 -9.00 5.87 48.55
C LYS A 490 -8.32 7.22 48.84
N ASN A 491 -9.14 8.19 49.24
CA ASN A 491 -8.77 9.48 49.82
C ASN A 491 -8.32 10.61 48.87
N THR A 492 -9.25 11.23 48.19
CA THR A 492 -9.28 12.70 48.09
C THR A 492 -10.68 13.11 47.68
N THR A 493 -11.43 13.70 48.60
CA THR A 493 -12.63 14.50 48.35
C THR A 493 -12.21 15.77 47.65
N THR A 494 -12.23 15.76 46.32
CA THR A 494 -12.34 16.97 45.53
C THR A 494 -13.72 16.95 44.88
N GLU A 495 -14.55 17.88 45.29
CA GLU A 495 -15.81 18.22 44.63
C GLU A 495 -15.50 18.55 43.17
N TYR A 496 -15.77 17.63 42.28
CA TYR A 496 -15.92 17.99 40.88
C TYR A 496 -17.23 18.77 40.77
N MET A 497 -17.15 20.03 40.33
CA MET A 497 -18.31 20.71 39.75
C MET A 497 -18.82 19.79 38.63
N GLU A 498 -20.02 19.22 38.81
CA GLU A 498 -20.80 18.70 37.71
C GLU A 498 -21.08 19.89 36.79
N LEU A 499 -20.32 20.00 35.74
CA LEU A 499 -20.68 20.86 34.58
C LEU A 499 -22.00 20.27 34.07
N ASP A 500 -23.01 21.14 33.99
CA ASP A 500 -24.30 20.81 33.43
C ASP A 500 -24.10 20.58 31.91
N ASP A 501 -23.84 19.34 31.54
CA ASP A 501 -23.55 18.91 30.15
C ASP A 501 -24.82 18.82 29.29
N SER A 502 -25.99 19.18 29.82
CA SER A 502 -27.26 19.05 29.10
C SER A 502 -27.39 19.91 27.83
N ASN A 503 -26.45 20.84 27.59
CA ASN A 503 -26.43 21.71 26.42
C ASN A 503 -25.15 21.61 25.59
N PHE A 504 -24.26 20.67 25.86
CA PHE A 504 -23.04 20.46 25.10
C PHE A 504 -23.32 19.42 23.99
N GLU A 505 -23.41 19.85 22.76
CA GLU A 505 -23.33 18.94 21.60
C GLU A 505 -21.91 18.41 21.51
N TRP A 506 -21.70 17.17 21.91
CA TRP A 506 -20.39 16.46 21.92
C TRP A 506 -19.82 16.18 20.52
N THR A 507 -20.46 16.69 19.47
CA THR A 507 -19.95 16.59 18.11
C THR A 507 -18.92 17.67 17.84
N CYS A 508 -17.75 17.30 17.32
CA CYS A 508 -16.78 18.29 16.84
C CYS A 508 -17.45 19.18 15.79
N PRO A 509 -17.47 20.52 15.99
CA PRO A 509 -18.06 21.42 15.00
C PRO A 509 -17.26 21.31 13.69
N ASN A 510 -17.96 21.12 12.57
CA ASN A 510 -17.34 21.07 11.26
C ASN A 510 -16.84 22.45 10.81
N THR A 511 -16.04 22.51 9.75
CA THR A 511 -15.44 23.78 9.29
C THR A 511 -16.48 24.81 8.84
N GLN A 512 -17.70 24.42 8.48
CA GLN A 512 -18.78 25.33 8.13
C GLN A 512 -19.31 26.06 9.38
N ILE A 513 -19.30 25.38 10.52
CA ILE A 513 -19.66 25.99 11.81
C ILE A 513 -18.49 26.83 12.34
N LEU A 514 -17.26 26.33 12.24
CA LEU A 514 -16.04 27.03 12.68
C LEU A 514 -15.75 28.28 11.83
N PHE A 515 -16.01 28.21 10.53
CA PHE A 515 -15.74 29.29 9.57
C PHE A 515 -17.00 29.71 8.81
N PRO A 516 -18.03 30.21 9.48
CA PRO A 516 -19.31 30.54 8.85
C PRO A 516 -19.21 31.64 7.78
N ASN A 517 -18.15 32.44 7.81
CA ASN A 517 -17.86 33.48 6.82
C ASN A 517 -17.03 32.98 5.62
N ASP A 518 -16.55 31.76 5.65
CA ASP A 518 -15.82 31.10 4.55
C ASP A 518 -16.39 29.71 4.25
N PRO A 519 -17.58 29.62 3.67
CA PRO A 519 -18.21 28.34 3.34
C PRO A 519 -17.42 27.53 2.30
N MET A 520 -16.47 28.17 1.61
CA MET A 520 -15.62 27.57 0.60
C MET A 520 -14.23 27.23 1.13
N TYR A 521 -14.03 27.24 2.45
CA TYR A 521 -12.72 27.06 3.10
C TYR A 521 -11.92 25.87 2.52
N ALA A 522 -12.48 24.69 2.56
CA ALA A 522 -11.82 23.47 2.06
C ALA A 522 -11.60 23.52 0.53
N GLN A 523 -12.56 24.05 -0.22
CA GLN A 523 -12.44 24.21 -1.68
C GLN A 523 -11.31 25.18 -2.05
N ASN A 524 -11.18 26.30 -1.33
CA ASN A 524 -10.14 27.30 -1.58
C ASN A 524 -8.73 26.71 -1.37
N ILE A 525 -8.58 25.77 -0.43
CA ILE A 525 -7.33 25.05 -0.19
C ILE A 525 -7.04 24.06 -1.32
N ARG A 526 -8.05 23.33 -1.81
CA ARG A 526 -7.89 22.31 -2.85
C ARG A 526 -7.67 22.88 -4.26
N GLU A 527 -8.27 24.05 -4.56
CA GLU A 527 -8.29 24.59 -5.93
C GLU A 527 -6.89 24.75 -6.56
N PRO A 528 -5.87 25.27 -5.84
CA PRO A 528 -4.51 25.37 -6.39
C PRO A 528 -3.88 24.01 -6.73
N LEU A 529 -4.32 22.94 -6.06
CA LEU A 529 -3.75 21.59 -6.18
C LEU A 529 -4.42 20.76 -7.27
N LYS A 530 -5.58 21.20 -7.79
CA LYS A 530 -6.24 20.53 -8.90
C LYS A 530 -5.30 20.48 -10.11
N ASN A 531 -5.18 19.28 -10.70
CA ASN A 531 -4.31 19.01 -11.84
C ASN A 531 -2.80 19.21 -11.59
N VAL A 532 -2.37 19.26 -10.31
CA VAL A 532 -0.94 19.37 -9.97
C VAL A 532 -0.12 18.21 -10.57
N VAL A 533 -0.72 17.04 -10.66
CA VAL A 533 -0.10 15.82 -11.20
C VAL A 533 0.07 15.87 -12.71
N ASP A 534 -0.77 16.62 -13.42
CA ASP A 534 -0.73 16.77 -14.89
C ASP A 534 0.17 17.94 -15.33
N LYS A 535 0.45 18.87 -14.43
CA LYS A 535 1.43 19.93 -14.67
C LYS A 535 2.81 19.30 -14.65
N SER A 536 3.29 18.83 -15.82
CA SER A 536 4.72 18.60 -15.96
C SER A 536 5.41 19.91 -15.56
N CYS A 537 6.21 19.88 -14.48
CA CYS A 537 7.14 20.98 -14.27
C CYS A 537 7.88 21.18 -15.60
N PRO A 538 7.79 22.35 -16.24
CA PRO A 538 8.71 22.63 -17.32
C PRO A 538 10.09 22.41 -16.68
N ARG A 539 10.85 21.43 -17.16
CA ARG A 539 12.25 21.33 -16.83
C ARG A 539 12.79 22.72 -17.08
N GLY A 540 13.04 23.45 -16.00
CA GLY A 540 13.63 24.76 -16.12
C GLY A 540 14.91 24.53 -16.90
N VAL A 541 14.89 24.94 -18.17
CA VAL A 541 16.12 25.21 -18.86
C VAL A 541 16.70 26.31 -17.99
N ALA A 542 17.63 25.93 -17.10
CA ALA A 542 18.42 26.88 -16.37
C ALA A 542 19.01 27.75 -17.49
N ARG A 543 18.46 28.98 -17.65
CA ARG A 543 19.16 30.01 -18.35
C ARG A 543 20.48 30.14 -17.64
N VAL A 544 21.51 29.60 -18.22
CA VAL A 544 22.87 29.97 -17.89
C VAL A 544 22.91 31.47 -18.20
N GLU A 545 22.64 32.30 -17.21
CA GLU A 545 23.10 33.66 -17.23
C GLU A 545 24.61 33.54 -17.18
N GLU A 546 25.24 33.81 -18.31
CA GLU A 546 26.66 34.07 -18.43
C GLU A 546 26.99 35.24 -17.50
N SER A 547 27.20 34.96 -16.24
CA SER A 547 27.84 35.85 -15.28
C SER A 547 29.34 35.68 -15.50
N PHE A 548 29.93 36.61 -16.23
CA PHE A 548 31.36 36.83 -16.21
C PHE A 548 31.80 37.20 -14.78
N GLY A 549 32.34 36.23 -14.09
CA GLY A 549 32.93 36.41 -12.76
C GLY A 549 33.57 35.09 -12.29
N SER A 550 34.89 35.18 -11.98
CA SER A 550 35.74 34.10 -11.48
C SER A 550 35.25 33.55 -10.13
N GLY A 551 34.22 32.68 -10.15
CA GLY A 551 33.78 31.84 -9.05
C GLY A 551 34.25 30.39 -9.26
N PRO A 552 34.24 29.52 -8.22
CA PRO A 552 34.57 28.12 -8.36
C PRO A 552 33.70 27.44 -9.42
N LYS A 553 34.30 26.66 -10.32
CA LYS A 553 33.59 25.91 -11.37
C LYS A 553 32.53 25.02 -10.71
N PRO A 554 31.30 24.95 -11.27
CA PRO A 554 30.27 24.04 -10.77
C PRO A 554 30.79 22.59 -10.79
N PRO A 555 30.35 21.72 -9.83
CA PRO A 555 30.77 20.33 -9.79
C PRO A 555 30.32 19.59 -11.06
N LEU A 556 31.15 18.63 -11.49
CA LEU A 556 30.85 17.79 -12.66
C LEU A 556 29.60 16.95 -12.39
N ARG A 557 28.60 17.06 -13.26
CA ARG A 557 27.38 16.27 -13.22
C ARG A 557 27.49 15.00 -14.07
N ALA A 558 26.84 13.92 -13.66
CA ALA A 558 26.87 12.65 -14.37
C ALA A 558 26.41 12.77 -15.85
N ARG A 559 25.40 13.59 -16.13
CA ARG A 559 24.89 13.85 -17.48
C ARG A 559 25.87 14.58 -18.41
N ASP A 560 26.82 15.32 -17.82
CA ASP A 560 27.80 16.13 -18.57
C ASP A 560 29.14 15.39 -18.68
N PHE A 561 29.23 14.18 -18.08
CA PHE A 561 30.45 13.37 -18.08
C PHE A 561 30.71 12.75 -19.44
N MET A 562 31.93 12.92 -19.92
CA MET A 562 32.45 12.27 -21.12
C MET A 562 33.76 11.55 -20.77
N ALA A 563 33.78 10.22 -20.93
CA ALA A 563 34.93 9.39 -20.61
C ALA A 563 36.17 9.70 -21.49
N SER A 564 35.97 10.33 -22.65
CA SER A 564 37.05 10.79 -23.55
C SER A 564 37.66 12.15 -23.17
N ASN A 565 37.07 12.87 -22.20
CA ASN A 565 37.55 14.19 -21.81
C ASN A 565 38.53 14.07 -20.64
N PRO A 566 39.81 14.45 -20.83
CA PRO A 566 40.82 14.36 -19.79
C PRO A 566 40.55 15.19 -18.54
N GLU A 567 39.93 16.38 -18.69
CA GLU A 567 39.55 17.24 -17.57
C GLU A 567 38.48 16.57 -16.68
N HIS A 568 37.52 15.87 -17.28
CA HIS A 568 36.52 15.12 -16.51
C HIS A 568 37.12 13.98 -15.72
N LEU A 569 38.13 13.29 -16.27
CA LEU A 569 38.85 12.22 -15.58
C LEU A 569 39.67 12.76 -14.41
N GLU A 570 40.29 13.95 -14.54
CA GLU A 570 40.97 14.60 -13.42
C GLU A 570 40.00 15.03 -12.30
N ILE A 571 38.81 15.51 -12.67
CA ILE A 571 37.77 15.88 -11.70
C ILE A 571 37.26 14.63 -10.97
N LEU A 572 37.00 13.52 -11.67
CA LEU A 572 36.62 12.25 -11.05
C LEU A 572 37.68 11.77 -10.06
N LYS A 573 38.97 11.85 -10.42
CA LYS A 573 40.05 11.49 -9.53
C LYS A 573 40.12 12.36 -8.28
N LYS A 574 39.82 13.66 -8.38
CA LYS A 574 39.68 14.57 -7.22
C LYS A 574 38.51 14.20 -6.34
N MET A 575 37.44 13.71 -6.91
CA MET A 575 36.27 13.21 -6.22
C MET A 575 36.47 11.82 -5.59
N GLY A 576 37.65 11.21 -5.77
CA GLY A 576 37.94 9.86 -5.31
C GLY A 576 37.26 8.77 -6.14
N VAL A 577 36.81 9.08 -7.38
CA VAL A 577 36.17 8.13 -8.28
C VAL A 577 37.15 7.56 -9.28
N SER A 578 37.25 6.24 -9.34
CA SER A 578 38.12 5.49 -10.25
C SER A 578 37.32 4.72 -11.30
N LEU A 579 37.84 4.68 -12.56
CA LEU A 579 37.29 3.83 -13.60
C LEU A 579 38.05 2.52 -13.66
N ILE A 580 37.35 1.41 -13.52
CA ILE A 580 37.92 0.06 -13.61
C ILE A 580 37.39 -0.60 -14.88
N HIS A 581 38.28 -0.96 -15.80
CA HIS A 581 37.95 -1.72 -16.99
C HIS A 581 37.95 -3.21 -16.66
N LEU A 582 36.80 -3.85 -16.76
CA LEU A 582 36.66 -5.28 -16.54
C LEU A 582 37.06 -6.07 -17.79
N LYS A 583 37.44 -7.35 -17.59
CA LYS A 583 37.92 -8.24 -18.67
C LYS A 583 36.87 -8.52 -19.76
N ASP A 584 35.60 -8.29 -19.46
CA ASP A 584 34.46 -8.47 -20.34
C ASP A 584 34.08 -7.19 -21.16
N GLY A 585 34.91 -6.15 -21.07
CA GLY A 585 34.74 -4.87 -21.77
C GLY A 585 33.84 -3.87 -21.03
N ARG A 586 33.27 -4.24 -19.88
CA ARG A 586 32.48 -3.30 -19.06
C ARG A 586 33.38 -2.35 -18.28
N VAL A 587 32.86 -1.14 -18.01
CA VAL A 587 33.53 -0.15 -17.18
C VAL A 587 32.78 -0.02 -15.86
N GLN A 588 33.50 -0.21 -14.77
CA GLN A 588 32.96 -0.04 -13.40
C GLN A 588 33.52 1.25 -12.81
N LEU A 589 32.63 2.06 -12.23
CA LEU A 589 32.99 3.22 -11.43
C LEU A 589 33.03 2.81 -9.96
N VAL A 590 34.11 3.15 -9.27
CA VAL A 590 34.28 2.87 -7.84
C VAL A 590 34.72 4.16 -7.14
N GLN A 591 34.00 4.55 -6.09
CA GLN A 591 34.34 5.70 -5.28
C GLN A 591 35.04 5.27 -3.99
N HIS A 592 36.16 5.91 -3.69
CA HIS A 592 36.88 5.80 -2.42
C HIS A 592 36.91 7.20 -1.77
N ALA A 593 36.05 7.47 -0.84
CA ALA A 593 35.95 8.78 -0.18
C ALA A 593 37.30 9.24 0.46
N ILE A 594 38.09 8.28 0.93
CA ILE A 594 39.44 8.53 1.51
C ILE A 594 40.45 9.04 0.45
N GLN A 595 40.22 8.74 -0.83
CA GLN A 595 41.12 9.17 -1.93
C GLN A 595 40.71 10.51 -2.53
N ALA A 596 39.60 11.09 -2.09
CA ALA A 596 39.15 12.41 -2.52
C ALA A 596 40.12 13.51 -2.03
N ALA A 597 40.26 14.56 -2.82
CA ALA A 597 41.19 15.67 -2.51
C ALA A 597 40.73 16.50 -1.29
N SER A 598 39.39 16.52 -1.03
CA SER A 598 38.77 17.18 0.13
C SER A 598 37.44 16.51 0.50
N SER A 599 36.89 16.81 1.68
CA SER A 599 35.56 16.33 2.09
C SER A 599 34.44 16.82 1.15
N LEU A 600 34.61 18.01 0.59
CA LEU A 600 33.66 18.55 -0.39
C LEU A 600 33.73 17.77 -1.72
N ASP A 601 34.96 17.45 -2.18
CA ASP A 601 35.13 16.63 -3.38
C ASP A 601 34.63 15.21 -3.17
N ALA A 602 34.69 14.65 -1.97
CA ALA A 602 34.10 13.36 -1.64
C ALA A 602 32.56 13.39 -1.70
N GLU A 603 31.93 14.47 -1.21
CA GLU A 603 30.48 14.67 -1.30
C GLU A 603 30.03 14.87 -2.77
N ASP A 604 30.79 15.62 -3.56
CA ASP A 604 30.52 15.79 -5.00
C ASP A 604 30.69 14.46 -5.75
N GLY A 605 31.65 13.63 -5.35
CA GLY A 605 31.84 12.29 -5.88
C GLY A 605 30.67 11.36 -5.57
N LEU A 606 30.14 11.39 -4.34
CA LEU A 606 28.97 10.61 -3.94
C LEU A 606 27.74 11.02 -4.76
N ARG A 607 27.53 12.33 -4.93
CA ARG A 607 26.44 12.87 -5.75
C ARG A 607 26.56 12.46 -7.21
N PHE A 608 27.76 12.52 -7.77
CA PHE A 608 28.05 12.08 -9.12
C PHE A 608 27.73 10.60 -9.33
N MET A 609 28.14 9.72 -8.38
CA MET A 609 27.84 8.29 -8.41
C MET A 609 26.33 8.04 -8.38
N GLN A 610 25.61 8.74 -7.52
CA GLN A 610 24.17 8.63 -7.41
C GLN A 610 23.45 9.03 -8.71
N GLU A 611 23.86 10.15 -9.32
CA GLU A 611 23.36 10.60 -10.61
C GLU A 611 23.67 9.58 -11.74
N MET A 612 24.84 8.90 -11.70
CA MET A 612 25.21 7.85 -12.67
C MET A 612 24.31 6.61 -12.51
N ILE A 613 23.99 6.20 -11.29
CA ILE A 613 23.04 5.11 -11.00
C ILE A 613 21.66 5.45 -11.55
N GLU A 614 21.19 6.66 -11.30
CA GLU A 614 19.90 7.13 -11.80
C GLU A 614 19.84 7.15 -13.33
N LEU A 615 20.89 7.66 -14.00
CA LEU A 615 21.00 7.70 -15.46
C LEU A 615 21.06 6.28 -16.06
N SER A 616 21.86 5.38 -15.46
CA SER A 616 21.93 3.98 -15.89
C SER A 616 20.60 3.29 -15.76
N SER A 617 19.90 3.49 -14.63
CA SER A 617 18.56 2.97 -14.38
C SER A 617 17.52 3.54 -15.36
N GLN A 618 17.61 4.84 -15.71
CA GLN A 618 16.74 5.45 -16.72
C GLN A 618 16.99 4.87 -18.10
N GLN A 619 18.25 4.72 -18.51
CA GLN A 619 18.60 4.13 -19.81
C GLN A 619 18.12 2.66 -19.91
N GLN A 620 18.25 1.87 -18.84
CA GLN A 620 17.70 0.52 -18.83
C GLN A 620 16.19 0.50 -18.94
N LYS A 621 15.49 1.45 -18.27
CA LYS A 621 14.02 1.58 -18.36
C LYS A 621 13.56 2.06 -19.74
N GLU A 622 14.29 2.93 -20.41
CA GLU A 622 13.98 3.43 -21.75
C GLU A 622 14.16 2.36 -22.83
N GLN A 623 15.04 1.39 -22.63
CA GLN A 623 15.27 0.27 -23.57
C GLN A 623 14.26 -0.87 -23.42
N GLN A 624 13.53 -0.96 -22.28
CA GLN A 624 12.50 -1.96 -22.08
C GLN A 624 11.14 -1.48 -22.57
N LEU A 625 10.52 -2.26 -23.46
CA LEU A 625 9.13 -2.02 -23.81
C LEU A 625 8.26 -2.16 -22.55
N PRO A 626 7.27 -1.27 -22.36
CA PRO A 626 6.40 -1.33 -21.21
C PRO A 626 5.60 -2.65 -21.17
N PRO A 627 5.22 -3.12 -19.96
CA PRO A 627 4.37 -4.30 -19.82
C PRO A 627 3.07 -4.14 -20.60
N ARG A 628 2.45 -5.28 -20.95
CA ARG A 628 1.17 -5.38 -21.63
C ARG A 628 0.15 -6.11 -20.75
N ALA A 629 -1.10 -6.05 -21.12
CA ALA A 629 -2.19 -6.68 -20.40
C ALA A 629 -2.89 -7.76 -21.24
N VAL A 630 -3.16 -8.90 -20.61
CA VAL A 630 -4.11 -9.92 -21.07
C VAL A 630 -5.31 -9.88 -20.14
N GLN A 631 -6.47 -9.49 -20.66
CA GLN A 631 -7.70 -9.37 -19.88
C GLN A 631 -8.67 -10.48 -20.24
N ILE A 632 -9.16 -11.25 -19.27
CA ILE A 632 -10.23 -12.23 -19.46
C ILE A 632 -11.56 -11.47 -19.43
N VAL A 633 -12.35 -11.58 -20.52
CA VAL A 633 -13.56 -10.78 -20.75
C VAL A 633 -14.86 -11.57 -20.50
N SER A 634 -14.78 -12.87 -20.37
CA SER A 634 -15.92 -13.79 -20.52
C SER A 634 -16.97 -13.79 -19.41
N HIS A 635 -16.89 -12.94 -18.37
CA HIS A 635 -17.88 -12.98 -17.29
C HIS A 635 -18.48 -11.60 -16.94
N PRO A 636 -19.73 -11.33 -17.32
CA PRO A 636 -20.35 -10.01 -17.11
C PRO A 636 -20.65 -9.66 -15.64
N PHE A 637 -20.73 -10.65 -14.73
CA PHE A 637 -21.21 -10.43 -13.35
C PHE A 637 -20.12 -10.41 -12.27
N PHE A 638 -18.90 -10.87 -12.55
CA PHE A 638 -17.87 -11.09 -11.53
C PHE A 638 -16.62 -10.23 -11.68
N GLY A 639 -16.69 -9.14 -12.44
CA GLY A 639 -15.50 -8.34 -12.71
C GLY A 639 -14.63 -8.95 -13.82
N ARG A 640 -13.41 -8.47 -13.93
CA ARG A 640 -12.46 -8.86 -14.97
C ARG A 640 -11.13 -9.28 -14.34
N VAL A 641 -10.50 -10.30 -14.89
CA VAL A 641 -9.14 -10.68 -14.53
C VAL A 641 -8.19 -10.07 -15.56
N VAL A 642 -7.21 -9.30 -15.10
CA VAL A 642 -6.18 -8.68 -15.93
C VAL A 642 -4.82 -9.18 -15.51
N LEU A 643 -4.10 -9.83 -16.43
CA LEU A 643 -2.79 -10.45 -16.20
C LEU A 643 -1.69 -9.58 -16.81
N THR A 644 -0.58 -9.41 -16.08
CA THR A 644 0.61 -8.74 -16.60
C THR A 644 1.31 -9.62 -17.61
N ALA A 645 1.55 -9.09 -18.80
CA ALA A 645 2.16 -9.82 -19.90
C ALA A 645 3.43 -9.14 -20.41
N GLY A 646 4.42 -9.95 -20.78
CA GLY A 646 5.64 -9.51 -21.43
C GLY A 646 5.39 -9.13 -22.90
N PRO A 647 5.93 -7.99 -23.37
CA PRO A 647 5.79 -7.56 -24.77
C PRO A 647 6.68 -8.36 -25.72
N ALA A 648 6.33 -8.36 -27.01
CA ALA A 648 7.23 -8.79 -28.08
C ALA A 648 7.85 -7.58 -28.81
N GLN A 649 9.08 -7.73 -29.27
CA GLN A 649 9.78 -6.74 -30.11
C GLN A 649 9.32 -6.77 -31.57
N PHE A 650 8.33 -7.60 -31.90
CA PHE A 650 7.82 -7.82 -33.24
C PHE A 650 6.30 -8.01 -33.21
N GLY A 651 5.67 -7.93 -34.39
CA GLY A 651 4.24 -8.09 -34.53
C GLY A 651 3.48 -6.78 -34.36
N MET A 652 2.16 -6.89 -34.12
CA MET A 652 1.27 -5.72 -34.02
C MET A 652 1.50 -4.96 -32.71
N ASP A 653 1.56 -3.64 -32.81
CA ASP A 653 1.67 -2.75 -31.65
C ASP A 653 0.30 -2.56 -30.96
N LEU A 654 0.19 -3.10 -29.76
CA LEU A 654 -1.03 -3.05 -28.95
C LEU A 654 -1.32 -1.66 -28.34
N SER A 655 -0.40 -0.72 -28.43
CA SER A 655 -0.68 0.68 -28.05
C SER A 655 -1.65 1.36 -29.04
N LYS A 656 -1.71 0.88 -30.28
CA LYS A 656 -2.54 1.42 -31.37
C LYS A 656 -3.82 0.63 -31.59
N HIS A 657 -3.75 -0.70 -31.43
CA HIS A 657 -4.86 -1.60 -31.73
C HIS A 657 -4.96 -2.72 -30.69
N ASN A 658 -6.10 -2.85 -30.07
CA ASN A 658 -6.39 -3.98 -29.18
C ASN A 658 -6.83 -5.19 -30.01
N THR A 659 -6.56 -6.41 -29.52
CA THR A 659 -7.02 -7.64 -30.15
C THR A 659 -7.86 -8.46 -29.17
N ARG A 660 -9.11 -8.70 -29.54
CA ARG A 660 -10.08 -9.47 -28.74
C ARG A 660 -10.43 -10.76 -29.47
N GLY A 661 -10.49 -11.85 -28.76
CA GLY A 661 -10.90 -13.12 -29.32
C GLY A 661 -10.93 -14.28 -28.32
N PHE A 662 -11.55 -15.37 -28.72
CA PHE A 662 -11.53 -16.59 -27.93
C PHE A 662 -10.13 -17.22 -27.98
N VAL A 663 -9.73 -17.88 -26.90
CA VAL A 663 -8.44 -18.57 -26.83
C VAL A 663 -8.58 -20.02 -27.28
N ALA A 664 -7.53 -20.55 -27.90
CA ALA A 664 -7.44 -21.95 -28.29
C ALA A 664 -5.99 -22.45 -28.21
N THR A 665 -5.79 -23.67 -27.70
CA THR A 665 -4.46 -24.28 -27.63
C THR A 665 -4.02 -24.78 -28.99
N SER A 666 -2.82 -24.39 -29.43
CA SER A 666 -2.20 -24.88 -30.65
C SER A 666 -1.75 -26.35 -30.53
N LYS A 667 -1.76 -27.08 -31.62
CA LYS A 667 -1.15 -28.40 -31.73
C LYS A 667 -0.18 -28.41 -32.88
N PRO A 668 1.13 -28.67 -32.67
CA PRO A 668 1.75 -28.95 -31.37
C PRO A 668 1.70 -27.72 -30.42
N TYR A 669 1.67 -27.96 -29.11
CA TYR A 669 1.59 -26.90 -28.11
C TYR A 669 2.83 -25.99 -28.11
N SER A 670 3.98 -26.50 -28.54
CA SER A 670 5.19 -25.70 -28.76
C SER A 670 5.04 -24.64 -29.87
N GLY A 671 4.14 -24.83 -30.82
CA GLY A 671 3.98 -23.94 -31.98
C GLY A 671 5.18 -23.86 -32.91
N CYS A 672 6.12 -24.82 -32.84
CA CYS A 672 7.41 -24.80 -33.55
C CYS A 672 7.36 -25.46 -34.93
N SER A 673 6.25 -26.07 -35.31
CA SER A 673 6.03 -26.64 -36.62
C SER A 673 4.65 -26.23 -37.14
N GLU A 674 4.29 -26.71 -38.31
CA GLU A 674 2.98 -26.47 -38.90
C GLU A 674 1.86 -26.89 -37.93
N ILE A 675 0.90 -26.01 -37.72
CA ILE A 675 -0.20 -26.19 -36.77
C ILE A 675 -1.15 -27.25 -37.32
N THR A 676 -1.30 -28.39 -36.64
CA THR A 676 -2.11 -29.54 -37.06
C THR A 676 -3.60 -29.36 -36.78
N ASN A 677 -4.01 -28.32 -35.98
CA ASN A 677 -5.41 -28.00 -35.69
C ASN A 677 -5.77 -26.57 -36.15
N PRO A 678 -5.57 -26.21 -37.44
CA PRO A 678 -5.78 -24.84 -37.90
C PRO A 678 -7.22 -24.35 -37.68
N GLU A 679 -8.22 -25.22 -37.86
CA GLU A 679 -9.64 -24.84 -37.63
C GLU A 679 -9.96 -24.47 -36.18
N ALA A 680 -9.18 -25.01 -35.21
CA ALA A 680 -9.37 -24.68 -33.80
C ALA A 680 -8.78 -23.32 -33.42
N VAL A 681 -7.74 -22.86 -34.12
CA VAL A 681 -7.03 -21.59 -33.82
C VAL A 681 -7.37 -20.46 -34.78
N LYS A 682 -8.02 -20.75 -35.89
CA LYS A 682 -8.44 -19.77 -36.88
C LYS A 682 -9.39 -18.74 -36.26
N GLU A 683 -9.11 -17.46 -36.47
CA GLU A 683 -9.85 -16.33 -35.91
C GLU A 683 -9.87 -16.28 -34.38
N LYS A 684 -8.90 -16.98 -33.74
CA LYS A 684 -8.75 -17.03 -32.28
C LYS A 684 -7.34 -16.62 -31.87
N ILE A 685 -7.14 -16.44 -30.58
CA ILE A 685 -5.85 -16.19 -29.95
C ILE A 685 -5.24 -17.54 -29.58
N ALA A 686 -4.09 -17.86 -30.16
CA ALA A 686 -3.44 -19.15 -29.99
C ALA A 686 -2.60 -19.17 -28.71
N LEU A 687 -2.78 -20.20 -27.86
CA LEU A 687 -1.95 -20.46 -26.70
C LEU A 687 -0.85 -21.47 -27.07
N MET A 688 0.39 -21.15 -26.66
CA MET A 688 1.59 -21.94 -26.93
C MET A 688 2.48 -21.99 -25.70
N GLN A 689 3.32 -23.04 -25.63
CA GLN A 689 4.36 -23.14 -24.62
C GLN A 689 5.69 -22.56 -25.12
N ARG A 690 6.47 -21.96 -24.22
CA ARG A 690 7.85 -21.54 -24.44
C ARG A 690 8.75 -22.74 -24.80
N GLY A 691 9.91 -22.47 -25.36
CA GLY A 691 10.93 -23.47 -25.70
C GLY A 691 10.84 -24.02 -27.14
N GLN A 692 11.79 -24.86 -27.50
CA GLN A 692 11.98 -25.59 -28.75
C GLN A 692 12.32 -24.75 -30.00
N CYS A 693 11.81 -23.54 -30.18
CA CYS A 693 12.11 -22.66 -31.31
C CYS A 693 11.95 -21.15 -30.90
N MET A 694 12.35 -20.28 -31.82
CA MET A 694 12.27 -18.83 -31.59
C MET A 694 10.83 -18.32 -31.57
N PHE A 695 10.57 -17.26 -30.82
CA PHE A 695 9.24 -16.67 -30.67
C PHE A 695 8.65 -16.16 -32.00
N ALA A 696 9.49 -15.58 -32.84
CA ALA A 696 9.07 -15.13 -34.17
C ALA A 696 8.64 -16.30 -35.09
N GLU A 697 9.26 -17.49 -34.95
CA GLU A 697 8.86 -18.70 -35.69
C GLU A 697 7.49 -19.20 -35.20
N LYS A 698 7.25 -19.25 -33.90
CA LYS A 698 5.93 -19.58 -33.33
C LYS A 698 4.85 -18.62 -33.88
N ALA A 699 5.12 -17.32 -33.88
CA ALA A 699 4.21 -16.30 -34.40
C ALA A 699 3.85 -16.53 -35.87
N ARG A 700 4.85 -16.85 -36.73
CA ARG A 700 4.62 -17.15 -38.14
C ARG A 700 3.75 -18.39 -38.34
N ASN A 701 3.99 -19.44 -37.52
CA ASN A 701 3.24 -20.69 -37.64
C ASN A 701 1.76 -20.52 -37.28
N ILE A 702 1.45 -19.81 -36.21
CA ILE A 702 0.05 -19.56 -35.84
C ILE A 702 -0.62 -18.54 -36.78
N GLN A 703 0.11 -17.55 -37.25
CA GLN A 703 -0.41 -16.61 -38.25
C GLN A 703 -0.78 -17.32 -39.58
N LYS A 704 0.04 -18.28 -40.03
CA LYS A 704 -0.29 -19.14 -41.17
C LYS A 704 -1.54 -19.97 -40.95
N ALA A 705 -1.78 -20.44 -39.73
CA ALA A 705 -2.98 -21.16 -39.35
C ALA A 705 -4.22 -20.23 -39.16
N GLY A 706 -4.08 -18.92 -39.38
CA GLY A 706 -5.20 -17.98 -39.30
C GLY A 706 -5.51 -17.44 -37.93
N ALA A 707 -4.61 -17.56 -36.94
CA ALA A 707 -4.79 -16.95 -35.62
C ALA A 707 -4.70 -15.42 -35.71
N ILE A 708 -5.47 -14.73 -34.88
CA ILE A 708 -5.50 -13.25 -34.79
C ILE A 708 -4.54 -12.70 -33.74
N GLY A 709 -3.96 -13.54 -32.90
CA GLY A 709 -3.00 -13.21 -31.88
C GLY A 709 -2.40 -14.45 -31.24
N GLY A 710 -1.35 -14.28 -30.45
CA GLY A 710 -0.71 -15.40 -29.76
C GLY A 710 -0.25 -15.05 -28.35
N ILE A 711 -0.41 -16.01 -27.44
CA ILE A 711 0.10 -15.96 -26.07
C ILE A 711 1.07 -17.13 -25.89
N VAL A 712 2.28 -16.83 -25.45
CA VAL A 712 3.29 -17.83 -25.11
C VAL A 712 3.37 -17.94 -23.59
N ILE A 713 3.12 -19.15 -23.08
CA ILE A 713 3.16 -19.45 -21.64
C ILE A 713 4.53 -20.05 -21.32
N ASP A 714 5.12 -19.62 -20.20
CA ASP A 714 6.42 -20.10 -19.74
C ASP A 714 6.38 -21.60 -19.44
N ASP A 715 7.44 -22.31 -19.79
CA ASP A 715 7.62 -23.75 -19.56
C ASP A 715 8.20 -24.07 -18.17
N ASN A 716 8.69 -23.04 -17.43
CA ASN A 716 9.22 -23.18 -16.08
C ASN A 716 8.07 -23.19 -15.07
N GLU A 717 7.78 -24.39 -14.51
CA GLU A 717 6.71 -24.56 -13.51
C GLU A 717 6.91 -23.65 -12.31
N GLY A 718 5.83 -22.94 -11.92
CA GLY A 718 5.83 -22.02 -10.78
C GLY A 718 6.44 -20.65 -11.07
N SER A 719 6.96 -20.38 -12.26
CA SER A 719 7.40 -19.03 -12.64
C SER A 719 6.23 -18.07 -12.59
N SER A 720 6.49 -16.85 -12.09
CA SER A 720 5.52 -15.78 -11.97
C SER A 720 6.16 -14.44 -12.25
N SER A 721 5.39 -13.51 -12.76
CA SER A 721 5.78 -12.13 -12.88
C SER A 721 6.04 -11.45 -11.52
N ASP A 722 5.73 -12.11 -10.39
CA ASP A 722 6.04 -11.63 -9.01
C ASP A 722 7.49 -11.96 -8.61
N THR A 723 8.02 -13.07 -9.12
CA THR A 723 9.34 -13.59 -8.71
C THR A 723 10.43 -13.38 -9.73
N ALA A 724 10.07 -12.99 -10.97
CA ALA A 724 11.01 -12.81 -12.06
C ALA A 724 10.78 -11.48 -12.78
N PRO A 725 11.85 -10.82 -13.27
CA PRO A 725 11.70 -9.60 -14.07
C PRO A 725 10.90 -9.90 -15.35
N LEU A 726 10.13 -8.92 -15.79
CA LEU A 726 9.27 -9.06 -16.95
C LEU A 726 10.06 -9.48 -18.18
N PHE A 727 9.65 -10.58 -18.80
CA PHE A 727 10.31 -11.15 -19.96
C PHE A 727 9.84 -10.48 -21.26
N GLN A 728 10.78 -9.99 -22.05
CA GLN A 728 10.53 -9.41 -23.37
C GLN A 728 10.93 -10.42 -24.47
N MET A 729 9.99 -10.75 -25.36
CA MET A 729 10.26 -11.71 -26.45
C MET A 729 11.06 -11.01 -27.56
N ALA A 730 12.29 -11.46 -27.77
CA ALA A 730 13.15 -10.96 -28.85
C ALA A 730 12.78 -11.58 -30.21
N GLY A 731 13.08 -10.86 -31.28
CA GLY A 731 13.04 -11.39 -32.64
C GLY A 731 14.11 -12.46 -32.92
N ASP A 732 14.06 -13.07 -34.10
CA ASP A 732 14.99 -14.13 -34.55
C ASP A 732 16.22 -13.59 -35.31
N GLY A 733 16.48 -12.27 -35.23
CA GLY A 733 17.56 -11.61 -35.99
C GLY A 733 17.29 -11.46 -37.48
N LYS A 734 16.10 -11.87 -37.95
CA LYS A 734 15.62 -11.66 -39.34
C LYS A 734 14.61 -10.52 -39.34
N ASN A 735 14.29 -10.02 -40.55
CA ASN A 735 13.19 -9.09 -40.70
C ASN A 735 11.88 -9.75 -40.20
N THR A 736 11.20 -9.11 -39.26
CA THR A 736 9.94 -9.57 -38.65
C THR A 736 8.72 -8.78 -39.10
N ASP A 737 8.85 -7.96 -40.15
CA ASP A 737 7.76 -7.16 -40.73
C ASP A 737 6.64 -8.01 -41.36
N ASP A 738 6.90 -9.29 -41.55
CA ASP A 738 5.93 -10.30 -41.99
C ASP A 738 4.93 -10.73 -40.91
N ILE A 739 5.24 -10.48 -39.63
CA ILE A 739 4.38 -10.83 -38.52
C ILE A 739 3.42 -9.68 -38.24
N LYS A 740 2.12 -9.90 -38.46
CA LYS A 740 1.05 -8.89 -38.36
C LYS A 740 0.15 -9.06 -37.16
N ILE A 741 0.29 -10.14 -36.39
CA ILE A 741 -0.50 -10.45 -35.20
C ILE A 741 0.26 -10.03 -33.94
N PRO A 742 -0.45 -9.62 -32.85
CA PRO A 742 0.17 -9.35 -31.57
C PRO A 742 0.62 -10.61 -30.87
N MET A 743 1.76 -10.54 -30.21
CA MET A 743 2.31 -11.64 -29.41
C MET A 743 2.59 -11.15 -27.98
N LEU A 744 2.14 -11.94 -26.98
CA LEU A 744 2.38 -11.66 -25.57
C LEU A 744 2.96 -12.89 -24.86
N PHE A 745 3.73 -12.64 -23.83
CA PHE A 745 4.31 -13.67 -22.97
C PHE A 745 3.65 -13.65 -21.59
N LEU A 746 3.28 -14.81 -21.07
CA LEU A 746 2.82 -14.99 -19.70
C LEU A 746 3.75 -15.97 -18.99
N PHE A 747 4.06 -15.69 -17.73
CA PHE A 747 4.70 -16.67 -16.87
C PHE A 747 3.75 -17.83 -16.57
N ASN A 748 4.27 -18.92 -16.04
CA ASN A 748 3.52 -20.16 -15.85
C ASN A 748 2.27 -20.00 -15.00
N LYS A 749 2.37 -19.27 -13.87
CA LYS A 749 1.22 -19.04 -12.99
C LYS A 749 0.10 -18.25 -13.67
N GLU A 750 0.45 -17.15 -14.32
CA GLU A 750 -0.52 -16.31 -15.02
C GLU A 750 -1.12 -17.05 -16.22
N GLY A 751 -0.31 -17.84 -16.92
CA GLY A 751 -0.77 -18.69 -18.03
C GLY A 751 -1.74 -19.78 -17.57
N ASN A 752 -1.51 -20.37 -16.39
CA ASN A 752 -2.38 -21.38 -15.82
C ASN A 752 -3.76 -20.84 -15.47
N ILE A 753 -3.89 -19.56 -15.08
CA ILE A 753 -5.20 -18.94 -14.84
C ILE A 753 -6.08 -19.00 -16.12
N ILE A 754 -5.48 -18.76 -17.31
CA ILE A 754 -6.22 -18.90 -18.57
C ILE A 754 -6.53 -20.37 -18.89
N LEU A 755 -5.56 -21.28 -18.66
CA LEU A 755 -5.74 -22.70 -18.94
C LEU A 755 -6.81 -23.32 -18.02
N ASP A 756 -6.86 -22.93 -16.75
CA ASP A 756 -7.88 -23.37 -15.81
C ASP A 756 -9.25 -22.80 -16.18
N ALA A 757 -9.30 -21.53 -16.58
CA ALA A 757 -10.52 -20.95 -17.11
C ALA A 757 -11.07 -21.69 -18.34
N ILE A 758 -10.22 -22.14 -19.26
CA ILE A 758 -10.63 -22.96 -20.42
C ILE A 758 -11.16 -24.35 -19.99
N ARG A 759 -10.62 -24.92 -18.93
CA ARG A 759 -11.09 -26.23 -18.41
C ARG A 759 -12.46 -26.11 -17.75
N GLU A 760 -12.74 -24.98 -17.12
CA GLU A 760 -14.00 -24.73 -16.42
C GLU A 760 -15.11 -24.22 -17.33
N TYR A 761 -14.75 -23.40 -18.32
CA TYR A 761 -15.70 -22.75 -19.25
C TYR A 761 -15.30 -23.09 -20.67
N GLU A 762 -16.00 -23.97 -21.37
CA GLU A 762 -15.69 -24.47 -22.73
C GLU A 762 -15.16 -23.43 -23.74
N SER A 763 -15.40 -22.12 -23.51
CA SER A 763 -14.87 -21.00 -24.31
C SER A 763 -14.51 -19.81 -23.43
N VAL A 764 -13.27 -19.36 -23.49
CA VAL A 764 -12.76 -18.17 -22.78
C VAL A 764 -12.36 -17.12 -23.79
N GLU A 765 -12.87 -15.91 -23.61
CA GLU A 765 -12.54 -14.77 -24.45
C GLU A 765 -11.55 -13.86 -23.72
N VAL A 766 -10.49 -13.44 -24.41
CA VAL A 766 -9.48 -12.52 -23.86
C VAL A 766 -9.27 -11.31 -24.74
N LEU A 767 -8.84 -10.22 -24.10
CA LEU A 767 -8.42 -8.98 -24.76
C LEU A 767 -6.93 -8.79 -24.54
N LEU A 768 -6.17 -8.66 -25.64
CA LEU A 768 -4.77 -8.26 -25.65
C LEU A 768 -4.68 -6.75 -25.85
N SER A 769 -4.03 -6.04 -24.92
CA SER A 769 -3.99 -4.58 -24.92
C SER A 769 -2.73 -4.03 -24.24
N ASP A 770 -2.51 -2.74 -24.39
CA ASP A 770 -1.44 -2.02 -23.69
C ASP A 770 -1.71 -1.89 -22.19
N LYS A 771 -2.99 -1.79 -21.81
CA LYS A 771 -3.46 -1.69 -20.41
C LYS A 771 -4.89 -2.21 -20.31
N ALA A 772 -5.37 -2.42 -19.11
CA ALA A 772 -6.75 -2.82 -18.87
C ALA A 772 -7.74 -1.82 -19.48
N LYS A 773 -8.78 -2.33 -20.15
CA LYS A 773 -9.83 -1.53 -20.80
C LYS A 773 -11.18 -1.70 -20.09
N ASP A 774 -12.02 -0.68 -20.17
CA ASP A 774 -13.37 -0.71 -19.62
C ASP A 774 -14.34 -1.48 -20.52
N ARG A 775 -15.35 -2.12 -19.91
CA ARG A 775 -16.40 -2.83 -20.64
C ARG A 775 -17.27 -1.92 -21.49
N ASP A 776 -17.58 -0.73 -20.97
CA ASP A 776 -18.56 0.17 -21.58
C ASP A 776 -18.08 0.76 -22.93
N LEU A 777 -16.77 1.02 -23.04
CA LEU A 777 -16.14 1.47 -24.28
C LEU A 777 -16.08 0.38 -25.39
N GLU A 778 -16.28 -0.89 -25.02
CA GLU A 778 -16.25 -2.01 -25.97
C GLU A 778 -17.65 -2.28 -26.57
N MET A 779 -18.73 -2.00 -25.85
CA MET A 779 -20.10 -2.12 -26.37
C MET A 779 -20.41 -1.05 -27.42
N GLU A 780 -20.00 0.20 -27.21
CA GLU A 780 -20.19 1.27 -28.19
C GLU A 780 -19.48 1.02 -29.53
N ASN A 781 -18.32 0.36 -29.51
CA ASN A 781 -17.60 -0.05 -30.72
C ASN A 781 -18.22 -1.27 -31.44
N MET A 782 -19.01 -2.09 -30.76
CA MET A 782 -19.74 -3.20 -31.39
C MET A 782 -21.02 -2.71 -32.08
N ASP A 783 -21.73 -1.75 -31.49
CA ASP A 783 -22.92 -1.16 -32.09
C ASP A 783 -22.58 -0.34 -33.35
N GLN A 784 -21.44 0.31 -33.41
CA GLN A 784 -20.94 0.99 -34.62
C GLN A 784 -20.55 0.03 -35.72
N LYS A 785 -19.96 -1.14 -35.42
CA LYS A 785 -19.62 -2.17 -36.42
C LYS A 785 -20.81 -2.96 -36.92
N SER A 786 -21.84 -3.13 -36.10
CA SER A 786 -23.08 -3.77 -36.51
C SER A 786 -23.95 -2.87 -37.39
N SER A 787 -23.84 -1.54 -37.23
CA SER A 787 -24.53 -0.56 -38.07
C SER A 787 -23.90 -0.33 -39.46
N GLU A 788 -22.60 -0.64 -39.63
CA GLU A 788 -21.92 -0.56 -40.92
C GLU A 788 -22.09 -1.80 -41.82
N ASN A 789 -22.43 -2.95 -41.24
CA ASN A 789 -22.68 -4.18 -42.02
C ASN A 789 -24.13 -4.38 -42.49
N ASP A 790 -25.07 -3.57 -42.01
CA ASP A 790 -26.47 -3.64 -42.45
C ASP A 790 -26.87 -2.66 -43.57
N SER A 791 -25.93 -1.87 -44.10
CA SER A 791 -26.18 -0.89 -45.16
C SER A 791 -26.13 -1.42 -46.60
N HIS A 792 -26.13 -2.75 -46.81
CA HIS A 792 -26.20 -3.36 -48.14
C HIS A 792 -27.31 -4.40 -48.27
N LYS A 793 -28.61 -3.94 -48.10
CA LYS A 793 -29.77 -4.59 -48.81
C LYS A 793 -30.94 -3.62 -48.95
N GLN A 794 -31.04 -3.12 -50.16
CA GLN A 794 -32.25 -2.78 -50.98
C GLN A 794 -33.51 -2.23 -50.28
N ARG A 795 -33.83 -1.00 -50.69
CA ARG A 795 -35.15 -0.40 -50.74
C ARG A 795 -36.17 -1.23 -51.54
N PRO A 796 -37.47 -1.11 -51.28
CA PRO A 796 -38.27 -0.21 -52.15
C PRO A 796 -39.20 0.78 -51.42
N GLU A 797 -39.62 1.76 -52.18
CA GLU A 797 -40.39 2.95 -51.97
C GLU A 797 -41.79 2.72 -51.37
N GLU A 798 -42.31 3.70 -50.61
CA GLU A 798 -43.59 4.39 -50.88
C GLU A 798 -43.81 5.58 -49.93
N THR A 799 -43.85 6.72 -50.50
CA THR A 799 -44.74 7.95 -50.47
C THR A 799 -45.57 8.18 -49.18
N SER A 800 -45.45 9.33 -48.53
CA SER A 800 -46.28 10.55 -48.71
C SER A 800 -46.26 11.46 -47.47
N ALA A 801 -45.94 12.70 -47.71
CA ALA A 801 -46.62 13.96 -47.41
C ALA A 801 -46.71 14.42 -45.95
N SER A 802 -46.06 15.49 -45.68
CA SER A 802 -46.43 16.91 -45.65
C SER A 802 -46.23 17.63 -44.29
N GLN A 803 -45.66 18.82 -44.54
CA GLN A 803 -45.82 20.12 -43.85
C GLN A 803 -45.09 20.37 -42.55
N ASP A 804 -44.13 21.20 -42.63
CA ASP A 804 -43.91 22.67 -42.68
C ASP A 804 -43.75 23.31 -41.28
N LEU A 805 -42.72 24.03 -41.18
CA LEU A 805 -42.49 25.43 -40.79
C LEU A 805 -41.13 25.58 -40.06
N SER A 806 -40.07 25.95 -40.68
CA SER A 806 -39.43 27.22 -40.92
C SER A 806 -39.09 28.09 -39.72
N LEU A 807 -37.77 28.43 -39.56
CA LEU A 807 -37.17 29.76 -39.54
C LEU A 807 -35.78 29.61 -38.96
N VAL A 808 -34.71 29.70 -39.76
CA VAL A 808 -33.93 30.82 -40.26
C VAL A 808 -33.15 31.54 -39.17
N SER A 809 -31.81 31.44 -39.26
CA SER A 809 -30.79 32.46 -39.54
C SER A 809 -29.44 31.90 -39.32
N GLN A 810 -28.63 31.59 -40.31
CA GLN A 810 -27.71 32.41 -41.07
C GLN A 810 -26.39 32.67 -40.32
N GLU A 811 -25.38 32.06 -40.94
CA GLU A 811 -23.96 32.35 -40.91
C GLU A 811 -23.62 33.79 -41.37
N PRO A 812 -22.37 34.27 -41.30
CA PRO A 812 -21.52 34.03 -42.46
C PRO A 812 -20.03 33.73 -42.16
N GLU A 813 -19.49 33.01 -43.14
CA GLU A 813 -18.10 32.81 -43.46
C GLU A 813 -17.32 34.09 -43.74
N ARG A 814 -15.99 34.05 -43.63
CA ARG A 814 -15.06 34.75 -44.47
C ARG A 814 -13.73 33.99 -44.58
N GLU A 815 -13.51 33.53 -45.78
CA GLU A 815 -12.21 33.22 -46.39
C GLU A 815 -11.39 34.48 -46.65
N GLU A 816 -10.08 34.28 -46.76
CA GLU A 816 -9.11 34.83 -47.78
C GLU A 816 -7.72 34.35 -47.35
N SER A 817 -7.06 33.53 -48.06
CA SER A 817 -6.38 33.42 -49.39
C SER A 817 -5.04 34.14 -49.46
N SER A 818 -4.06 33.33 -49.91
CA SER A 818 -2.91 33.67 -50.83
C SER A 818 -1.74 34.46 -50.17
N ASP A 819 -0.51 34.28 -50.44
CA ASP A 819 0.23 33.68 -51.59
C ASP A 819 1.72 33.49 -51.21
N VAL A 820 2.27 32.42 -51.71
CA VAL A 820 3.53 32.17 -52.38
C VAL A 820 4.61 33.30 -52.42
N THR A 821 5.84 32.95 -52.05
CA THR A 821 7.00 33.12 -52.92
C THR A 821 8.20 32.24 -52.53
N HIS A 822 8.73 31.57 -53.52
CA HIS A 822 10.03 30.92 -53.68
C HIS A 822 11.23 31.85 -53.41
N LEU A 823 12.36 31.25 -53.01
CA LEU A 823 13.68 31.40 -53.64
C LEU A 823 14.67 30.48 -52.90
N ASP A 824 15.05 29.43 -53.57
CA ASP A 824 16.32 29.04 -54.23
C ASP A 824 17.60 29.09 -53.37
N SER A 825 18.13 27.88 -53.24
CA SER A 825 19.48 27.38 -53.52
C SER A 825 20.70 28.15 -53.00
N LEU A 826 21.57 27.40 -52.34
CA LEU A 826 22.99 27.23 -52.65
C LEU A 826 23.61 26.13 -51.82
N SER A 827 23.87 25.04 -52.39
CA SER A 827 25.02 24.20 -52.67
C SER A 827 26.11 24.00 -51.60
N LEU A 828 26.29 22.71 -51.25
CA LEU A 828 27.53 21.93 -51.19
C LEU A 828 28.70 22.45 -50.39
N ILE A 829 29.05 21.72 -49.33
CA ILE A 829 30.40 21.13 -49.15
C ILE A 829 30.26 19.81 -48.38
N ASP A 830 30.76 18.74 -49.01
CA ASP A 830 31.02 17.42 -48.43
C ASP A 830 32.05 17.50 -47.31
N ALA A 831 31.82 16.81 -46.21
CA ALA A 831 32.87 16.33 -45.36
C ALA A 831 32.41 15.05 -44.64
N ASP A 832 33.15 14.04 -44.86
CA ASP A 832 33.15 12.66 -44.47
C ASP A 832 32.42 12.30 -43.17
N SER A 833 31.49 11.37 -43.30
CA SER A 833 30.88 10.62 -42.25
C SER A 833 31.77 9.47 -41.79
N ASP A 834 32.52 9.66 -40.74
CA ASP A 834 33.01 8.54 -39.92
C ASP A 834 31.95 8.18 -38.87
N SER A 835 31.17 7.17 -39.22
CA SER A 835 30.26 6.52 -38.33
C SER A 835 31.05 5.75 -37.24
N ILE A 836 31.22 6.37 -36.07
CA ILE A 836 31.64 5.66 -34.87
C ILE A 836 30.42 4.95 -34.31
N SER A 837 30.36 3.65 -34.52
CA SER A 837 29.45 2.75 -33.80
C SER A 837 29.87 2.69 -32.33
N ILE A 838 29.11 3.35 -31.47
CA ILE A 838 29.24 3.18 -30.02
C ILE A 838 28.70 1.80 -29.69
N SER A 839 29.59 0.85 -29.43
CA SER A 839 29.24 -0.42 -28.84
C SER A 839 28.67 -0.17 -27.45
N ASN A 840 27.47 -0.72 -27.20
CA ASN A 840 26.82 -0.72 -25.89
C ASN A 840 27.78 -1.30 -24.84
N GLN A 841 28.41 -0.45 -24.03
CA GLN A 841 29.15 -0.85 -22.84
C GLN A 841 28.19 -0.74 -21.66
N GLU A 842 27.83 -1.88 -21.07
CA GLU A 842 27.09 -1.94 -19.80
C GLU A 842 28.00 -1.47 -18.67
N PHE A 843 27.53 -0.49 -17.89
CA PHE A 843 28.17 -0.04 -16.67
C PHE A 843 27.61 -0.83 -15.46
N CYS A 844 28.46 -1.50 -14.71
CA CYS A 844 28.14 -2.10 -13.42
C CYS A 844 28.66 -1.21 -12.29
N ILE A 845 27.80 -0.89 -11.33
CA ILE A 845 28.14 -0.13 -10.14
C ILE A 845 27.92 -1.03 -8.92
N THR A 846 28.94 -1.22 -8.09
CA THR A 846 28.84 -1.94 -6.82
C THR A 846 29.17 -0.99 -5.68
N GLU A 847 28.29 -0.92 -4.69
CA GLU A 847 28.62 -0.36 -3.37
C GLU A 847 29.42 -1.39 -2.59
N ILE A 848 30.59 -0.99 -2.08
CA ILE A 848 31.34 -1.79 -1.12
C ILE A 848 30.97 -1.29 0.27
N HIS A 849 30.18 -2.09 0.99
CA HIS A 849 29.99 -1.90 2.43
C HIS A 849 31.32 -2.24 3.14
N GLU A 850 31.70 -1.37 4.04
CA GLU A 850 32.81 -1.62 4.96
C GLU A 850 32.48 -2.85 5.81
N ALA A 851 33.29 -3.90 5.65
CA ALA A 851 33.40 -4.97 6.62
C ALA A 851 34.87 -5.34 6.78
N ASP A 852 35.30 -5.41 8.03
CA ASP A 852 36.45 -6.06 8.56
C ASP A 852 37.85 -5.39 8.36
N VAL A 853 38.22 -4.55 9.35
CA VAL A 853 39.59 -4.37 9.74
C VAL A 853 39.85 -5.22 10.99
N GLN A 854 40.52 -6.35 10.81
CA GLN A 854 41.13 -7.09 11.91
C GLN A 854 42.26 -6.29 12.52
N GLU A 855 42.18 -6.06 13.84
CA GLU A 855 43.28 -5.57 14.66
C GLU A 855 44.43 -6.60 14.70
N THR A 856 45.62 -6.18 14.32
CA THR A 856 46.85 -6.85 14.72
C THR A 856 47.55 -6.02 15.81
N GLU A 857 47.75 -6.69 16.93
CA GLU A 857 48.54 -6.22 18.09
C GLU A 857 49.92 -5.73 17.70
N SER A 858 50.34 -4.61 18.29
CA SER A 858 51.76 -4.35 18.63
C SER A 858 51.88 -3.54 19.91
N THR A 859 52.67 -4.08 20.78
CA THR A 859 53.04 -3.77 22.14
C THR A 859 53.84 -2.46 22.33
N GLU A 860 53.73 -1.94 23.59
CA GLU A 860 54.68 -1.15 24.41
C GLU A 860 54.83 0.37 24.18
N LEU A 861 54.56 1.19 25.15
CA LEU A 861 55.35 1.62 26.30
C LEU A 861 54.80 2.90 26.97
N ASP A 862 54.66 2.77 28.28
CA ASP A 862 54.79 3.78 29.37
C ASP A 862 54.73 5.29 29.07
N ASN A 863 53.82 5.99 29.82
CA ASN A 863 54.22 6.99 30.82
C ASN A 863 52.98 7.67 31.44
N GLN A 864 52.90 7.49 32.80
CA GLN A 864 52.17 8.41 33.68
C GLN A 864 53.01 9.68 33.93
N PRO A 865 52.40 10.81 34.39
CA PRO A 865 52.28 11.07 35.82
C PRO A 865 50.98 11.78 36.25
N GLN A 866 50.48 11.36 37.33
CA GLN A 866 50.10 11.87 38.64
C GLN A 866 49.75 13.35 38.82
N GLU A 867 48.70 13.51 39.68
CA GLU A 867 48.42 14.51 40.74
C GLU A 867 47.54 15.71 40.29
N GLN A 868 46.54 16.17 41.01
CA GLN A 868 46.21 16.16 42.46
C GLN A 868 44.75 16.64 42.65
N SER A 869 44.09 16.02 43.64
CA SER A 869 43.02 16.42 44.53
C SER A 869 42.60 17.88 44.63
N GLN A 870 41.27 18.12 44.71
CA GLN A 870 40.71 18.83 45.87
C GLN A 870 39.23 18.57 46.03
N THR A 871 38.86 18.27 47.23
CA THR A 871 37.58 18.04 47.84
C THR A 871 36.72 19.29 47.90
N GLU A 872 35.40 19.13 47.71
CA GLU A 872 34.44 19.77 48.63
C GLU A 872 33.09 19.03 48.56
N THR A 873 32.60 18.80 49.76
CA THR A 873 31.38 18.14 50.22
C THR A 873 30.14 18.98 49.94
N ASP A 874 29.04 18.34 49.54
CA ASP A 874 27.83 18.42 50.35
C ASP A 874 26.71 17.45 49.93
N SER A 875 26.18 16.88 50.89
CA SER A 875 25.02 16.02 51.13
C SER A 875 23.82 16.18 50.25
N SER A 876 23.24 15.07 49.76
CA SER A 876 21.89 14.67 50.21
C SER A 876 21.35 13.43 49.47
N SER A 877 20.85 12.50 50.32
CA SER A 877 19.83 11.47 50.09
C SER A 877 19.95 10.46 48.96
N ASN A 878 20.57 9.33 49.31
CA ASN A 878 20.34 8.03 48.72
C ASN A 878 18.87 7.62 48.85
N VAL A 879 18.18 7.47 47.78
CA VAL A 879 17.01 6.60 47.65
C VAL A 879 17.44 5.36 46.85
N ASN A 880 17.62 4.29 47.62
CA ASN A 880 17.95 2.97 47.15
C ASN A 880 16.71 2.35 46.48
N TRP A 881 16.71 2.23 45.13
CA TRP A 881 15.77 1.43 44.39
C TRP A 881 16.36 0.04 44.13
N ASP A 882 16.28 -0.81 45.19
CA ASP A 882 16.38 -2.26 45.01
C ASP A 882 15.05 -2.75 44.38
N ASN A 883 14.94 -2.68 43.09
CA ASN A 883 13.95 -3.43 42.34
C ASN A 883 14.47 -4.86 42.13
N LYS A 884 14.00 -5.76 42.95
CA LYS A 884 14.04 -7.20 42.70
C LYS A 884 13.20 -7.49 41.48
N VAL A 885 13.83 -7.58 40.31
CA VAL A 885 13.28 -8.23 39.14
C VAL A 885 13.22 -9.71 39.47
N GLN A 886 12.02 -10.25 39.66
CA GLN A 886 11.85 -11.71 39.75
C GLN A 886 12.23 -12.34 38.41
N PRO A 887 12.93 -13.47 38.43
CA PRO A 887 13.25 -14.20 37.18
C PRO A 887 11.95 -14.67 36.50
N MET A 888 11.91 -14.60 35.22
CA MET A 888 10.78 -14.99 34.35
C MET A 888 10.31 -16.44 34.55
N GLU A 889 11.13 -17.30 35.15
CA GLU A 889 10.75 -18.67 35.55
C GLU A 889 9.69 -18.73 36.65
N SER A 890 9.59 -17.71 37.52
CA SER A 890 8.53 -17.63 38.52
C SER A 890 7.19 -17.18 37.93
N ILE A 891 7.22 -16.38 36.85
CA ILE A 891 6.00 -15.92 36.16
C ILE A 891 5.38 -17.07 35.33
N LEU A 892 6.21 -17.96 34.79
CA LEU A 892 5.76 -19.15 34.05
C LEU A 892 5.24 -20.26 35.02
N ALA A 893 5.69 -20.28 36.26
CA ALA A 893 5.18 -21.21 37.29
C ALA A 893 3.77 -20.78 37.74
N ASP A 894 3.56 -19.47 37.97
CA ASP A 894 2.24 -18.92 38.28
C ASP A 894 1.25 -19.13 37.14
N TRP A 895 1.74 -19.13 35.87
CA TRP A 895 0.92 -19.37 34.69
C TRP A 895 0.39 -20.82 34.63
N ASN A 896 1.21 -21.80 35.01
CA ASN A 896 0.79 -23.19 35.01
C ASN A 896 -0.21 -23.47 36.14
N GLU A 897 -0.08 -22.81 37.31
CA GLU A 897 -1.03 -22.92 38.42
C GLU A 897 -2.40 -22.30 38.08
N ASP A 898 -2.43 -21.18 37.35
CA ASP A 898 -3.68 -20.54 36.91
C ASP A 898 -4.42 -21.38 35.82
N ILE A 899 -3.71 -22.10 34.98
CA ILE A 899 -4.33 -23.01 34.00
C ILE A 899 -4.84 -24.27 34.65
N GLU A 900 -4.10 -24.86 35.61
CA GLU A 900 -4.54 -26.04 36.35
C GLU A 900 -5.73 -25.70 37.28
N ALA A 901 -5.78 -24.48 37.84
CA ALA A 901 -6.92 -24.03 38.64
C ALA A 901 -8.17 -23.82 37.76
N PHE A 902 -8.03 -23.37 36.54
CA PHE A 902 -9.14 -23.17 35.59
C PHE A 902 -9.68 -24.51 35.07
N GLU A 903 -8.81 -25.47 34.75
CA GLU A 903 -9.21 -26.84 34.37
C GLU A 903 -9.88 -27.62 35.50
N MET A 904 -9.58 -27.31 36.77
CA MET A 904 -10.28 -27.90 37.93
C MET A 904 -11.65 -27.28 38.16
N MET A 905 -11.84 -25.98 37.85
CA MET A 905 -13.16 -25.33 37.97
C MET A 905 -14.15 -25.83 36.92
N GLU A 906 -13.67 -26.12 35.66
CA GLU A 906 -14.54 -26.71 34.64
C GLU A 906 -14.98 -28.17 34.91
N LYS A 907 -14.26 -28.89 35.77
CA LYS A 907 -14.62 -30.27 36.13
C LYS A 907 -15.64 -30.38 37.27
N ASP A 908 -15.87 -29.31 38.03
CA ASP A 908 -16.87 -29.27 39.10
C ASP A 908 -18.22 -28.68 38.65
N GLU A 909 -18.34 -28.13 37.44
CA GLU A 909 -19.62 -27.63 36.88
C GLU A 909 -20.20 -28.52 35.75
N LEU A 910 -19.64 -29.70 35.51
CA LEU A 910 -20.22 -30.79 34.70
C LEU A 910 -20.60 -31.97 35.65
#